data_6d6c1ac7ce7bef9cd0e8cb83137f5064
#
_entry.id   6d6c1ac7ce7bef9cd0e8cb83137f5064
#
_cell.length_a   1.000
_cell.length_b   1.000
_cell.length_c   1.000
_cell.angle_alpha   90.00
_cell.angle_beta   90.00
_cell.angle_gamma   90.00
#
_symmetry.space_group_name_H-M   'P 1'
#
loop_
_entity.id
_entity.type
_entity.pdbx_description
1 polymer ?
#
loop_
_entity_poly.entity_id
_entity_poly.type
_entity_poly.pdbx_seq_one_letter_code
_entity_poly.pdbx_strand_id
1 'polypeptide(L)'
;MRDYLDIIKRNLLSPIVVVIFLLAGALVYVREYRDAWFISVVIIVNSTIGIIQELRAKRVLRQLELMSAPKARLLKDGNVVEVGYDELKIGDEILIQAGDELPADAKVIESKGLELNESMLTGESASIEKKDGDVVLAATTVLAGEGMARVIAIGDDTKAGAISQVLKRYKPELTPLQLAIWRAIYFLTYGAIVLSLLIAIVYYFSGDNVVVILKTITSAAVTVVPEGLLLASSLLLAFGSLRLAQAKVLPQKLSAIEAMALLNLLAVDKTGTLTSDEVTLEQVAAFGDENDYSDSDVASFAALIAHETSGGNITGRAILAEATSPKNTKVLEVMAFSSARKMAGVRANIDGEIRTLMMGAPEFVSKLAPVDKETQKKLNDWADNGLRVLMLAEFSDDKTKLKDLKNGSGTAIGAVVLRNSLRHGVVETVDFLQSQGVTIRVISGDNPRTVQYIAKEAGIKHPEKAILGEDLAALSEDEFNKAADTYTIFARVLPDQKERLINRFQQSGKFTGMVGDGVNDALALKKADLGVAMYAGAPASRRVSDIILLNNSFTSLPMGMKLGNQIMQAIEVIAVLFFHKIIYGVTLLLATILIDMNYPYSPRHITFMNIFLVTMPTLMWTLFPPVPKHRINPKRFWHDTLLAVTPIALITGVTVAFTYWITSVMFPGHAAEVATMTVLTATLFGVYLVFLVGIMLDVAIDKSAKRARLLYLLSVIIVAAGSFSFGFLRDFFDFTVPNLFIMWPAAGAVVVAMLVQLFIARWAGRRIVR
;
A
#
# COMPACT_ATOMS: atom_id res chain seq x y z
N MET A 1 4.95 -26.11 -2.45
CA MET A 1 4.05 -27.18 -1.98
C MET A 1 3.56 -26.96 -0.54
N ARG A 2 4.43 -26.63 0.43
CA ARG A 2 4.02 -26.31 1.82
C ARG A 2 2.97 -25.20 1.92
N ASP A 3 3.12 -24.11 1.21
CA ASP A 3 2.17 -22.98 1.23
C ASP A 3 0.76 -23.34 0.75
N TYR A 4 0.63 -24.25 -0.22
CA TYR A 4 -0.68 -24.73 -0.69
C TYR A 4 -1.36 -25.60 0.38
N LEU A 5 -0.58 -26.43 1.09
CA LEU A 5 -1.06 -27.22 2.21
C LEU A 5 -1.52 -26.35 3.39
N ASP A 6 -0.80 -25.24 3.64
CA ASP A 6 -1.18 -24.30 4.71
C ASP A 6 -2.47 -23.56 4.39
N ILE A 7 -2.73 -23.20 3.13
CA ILE A 7 -4.01 -22.64 2.68
C ILE A 7 -5.15 -23.65 2.92
N ILE A 8 -4.95 -24.90 2.49
CA ILE A 8 -5.95 -25.95 2.66
C ILE A 8 -6.22 -26.19 4.16
N LYS A 9 -5.17 -26.35 4.97
CA LYS A 9 -5.30 -26.54 6.42
C LYS A 9 -6.07 -25.40 7.09
N ARG A 10 -5.75 -24.15 6.76
CA ARG A 10 -6.37 -22.97 7.37
C ARG A 10 -7.86 -22.88 7.04
N ASN A 11 -8.26 -23.24 5.84
CA ASN A 11 -9.66 -23.20 5.40
C ASN A 11 -10.47 -24.41 5.90
N LEU A 12 -9.88 -25.62 5.97
CA LEU A 12 -10.58 -26.83 6.42
C LEU A 12 -10.55 -27.04 7.93
N LEU A 13 -9.49 -26.60 8.62
CA LEU A 13 -9.31 -26.78 10.06
C LEU A 13 -9.50 -25.47 10.84
N SER A 14 -10.26 -24.52 10.28
CA SER A 14 -10.66 -23.36 11.07
C SER A 14 -11.53 -23.81 12.26
N PRO A 15 -11.42 -23.17 13.44
CA PRO A 15 -12.22 -23.55 14.61
C PRO A 15 -13.71 -23.65 14.33
N ILE A 16 -14.20 -22.80 13.45
CA ILE A 16 -15.58 -22.72 13.01
C ILE A 16 -15.99 -23.95 12.20
N VAL A 17 -15.20 -24.31 11.20
CA VAL A 17 -15.45 -25.49 10.37
C VAL A 17 -15.47 -26.74 11.23
N VAL A 18 -14.57 -26.85 12.21
CA VAL A 18 -14.54 -27.97 13.16
C VAL A 18 -15.83 -28.02 14.01
N VAL A 19 -16.26 -26.87 14.54
CA VAL A 19 -17.51 -26.80 15.34
C VAL A 19 -18.72 -27.22 14.51
N ILE A 20 -18.83 -26.74 13.28
CA ILE A 20 -19.98 -27.08 12.42
C ILE A 20 -19.93 -28.55 11.97
N PHE A 21 -18.73 -29.13 11.72
CA PHE A 21 -18.61 -30.56 11.47
C PHE A 21 -19.02 -31.42 12.69
N LEU A 22 -18.69 -30.97 13.92
CA LEU A 22 -19.16 -31.63 15.14
C LEU A 22 -20.69 -31.57 15.28
N LEU A 23 -21.29 -30.39 14.96
CA LEU A 23 -22.76 -30.26 14.96
C LEU A 23 -23.41 -31.12 13.87
N ALA A 24 -22.82 -31.21 12.68
CA ALA A 24 -23.28 -32.08 11.61
C ALA A 24 -23.23 -33.57 12.08
N GLY A 25 -22.17 -33.99 12.77
CA GLY A 25 -22.04 -35.30 13.37
C GLY A 25 -23.10 -35.56 14.42
N ALA A 26 -23.42 -34.59 15.29
CA ALA A 26 -24.49 -34.68 16.27
C ALA A 26 -25.88 -34.84 15.61
N LEU A 27 -26.14 -34.13 14.50
CA LEU A 27 -27.36 -34.28 13.71
C LEU A 27 -27.47 -35.70 13.09
N VAL A 28 -26.35 -36.26 12.60
CA VAL A 28 -26.32 -37.67 12.13
C VAL A 28 -26.70 -38.63 13.26
N TYR A 29 -26.18 -38.41 14.47
CA TYR A 29 -26.44 -39.24 15.63
C TYR A 29 -27.95 -39.27 16.00
N VAL A 30 -28.63 -38.11 15.91
CA VAL A 30 -30.09 -38.02 16.14
C VAL A 30 -30.93 -38.36 14.91
N ARG A 31 -30.31 -38.91 13.83
CA ARG A 31 -30.94 -39.35 12.56
C ARG A 31 -31.52 -38.23 11.68
N GLU A 32 -31.10 -37.00 11.91
CA GLU A 32 -31.44 -35.84 11.06
C GLU A 32 -30.50 -35.75 9.85
N TYR A 33 -30.48 -36.79 9.03
CA TYR A 33 -29.53 -36.93 7.87
C TYR A 33 -29.66 -35.83 6.85
N ARG A 34 -30.85 -35.27 6.62
CA ARG A 34 -31.06 -34.21 5.60
C ARG A 34 -30.35 -32.92 6.01
N ASP A 35 -30.51 -32.47 7.25
CA ASP A 35 -29.88 -31.26 7.76
C ASP A 35 -28.36 -31.44 7.90
N ALA A 36 -27.93 -32.62 8.40
CA ALA A 36 -26.52 -32.97 8.49
C ALA A 36 -25.81 -32.97 7.13
N TRP A 37 -26.40 -33.60 6.12
CA TRP A 37 -25.89 -33.63 4.78
C TRP A 37 -25.81 -32.22 4.17
N PHE A 38 -26.90 -31.45 4.33
CA PHE A 38 -27.01 -30.11 3.82
C PHE A 38 -25.91 -29.18 4.37
N ILE A 39 -25.75 -29.16 5.69
CA ILE A 39 -24.71 -28.34 6.35
C ILE A 39 -23.30 -28.77 5.88
N SER A 40 -23.07 -30.10 5.82
CA SER A 40 -21.78 -30.63 5.35
C SER A 40 -21.47 -30.18 3.93
N VAL A 41 -22.43 -30.24 3.00
CA VAL A 41 -22.27 -29.77 1.62
C VAL A 41 -21.99 -28.27 1.57
N VAL A 42 -22.74 -27.46 2.33
CA VAL A 42 -22.53 -26.00 2.39
C VAL A 42 -21.13 -25.67 2.87
N ILE A 43 -20.63 -26.33 3.91
CA ILE A 43 -19.27 -26.11 4.42
C ILE A 43 -18.22 -26.52 3.38
N ILE A 44 -18.38 -27.69 2.77
CA ILE A 44 -17.44 -28.18 1.74
C ILE A 44 -17.39 -27.18 0.56
N VAL A 45 -18.55 -26.72 0.09
CA VAL A 45 -18.65 -25.74 -0.99
C VAL A 45 -18.00 -24.41 -0.58
N ASN A 46 -18.31 -23.88 0.60
CA ASN A 46 -17.73 -22.63 1.10
C ASN A 46 -16.21 -22.74 1.27
N SER A 47 -15.73 -23.83 1.87
CA SER A 47 -14.29 -24.08 2.04
C SER A 47 -13.59 -24.23 0.69
N THR A 48 -14.20 -24.92 -0.28
CA THR A 48 -13.66 -25.08 -1.63
C THR A 48 -13.60 -23.73 -2.36
N ILE A 49 -14.66 -22.94 -2.29
CA ILE A 49 -14.67 -21.57 -2.85
C ILE A 49 -13.58 -20.75 -2.18
N GLY A 50 -13.44 -20.81 -0.86
CA GLY A 50 -12.40 -20.12 -0.09
C GLY A 50 -11.00 -20.49 -0.54
N ILE A 51 -10.71 -21.77 -0.68
CA ILE A 51 -9.40 -22.27 -1.16
C ILE A 51 -9.12 -21.78 -2.60
N ILE A 52 -10.08 -21.91 -3.51
CA ILE A 52 -9.92 -21.45 -4.92
C ILE A 52 -9.64 -19.95 -4.97
N GLN A 53 -10.36 -19.16 -4.18
CA GLN A 53 -10.22 -17.71 -4.15
C GLN A 53 -8.86 -17.30 -3.57
N GLU A 54 -8.42 -17.92 -2.48
CA GLU A 54 -7.12 -17.66 -1.88
C GLU A 54 -5.96 -18.06 -2.80
N LEU A 55 -6.09 -19.17 -3.51
CA LEU A 55 -5.14 -19.59 -4.53
C LEU A 55 -5.07 -18.62 -5.71
N ARG A 56 -6.22 -18.08 -6.15
CA ARG A 56 -6.26 -17.04 -7.19
C ARG A 56 -5.61 -15.74 -6.71
N ALA A 57 -5.93 -15.29 -5.50
CA ALA A 57 -5.32 -14.11 -4.92
C ALA A 57 -3.79 -14.25 -4.83
N LYS A 58 -3.29 -15.39 -4.35
CA LYS A 58 -1.86 -15.69 -4.30
C LYS A 58 -1.20 -15.73 -5.68
N ARG A 59 -1.89 -16.27 -6.70
CA ARG A 59 -1.37 -16.28 -8.08
C ARG A 59 -1.24 -14.87 -8.64
N VAL A 60 -2.23 -14.00 -8.40
CA VAL A 60 -2.19 -12.60 -8.81
C VAL A 60 -1.02 -11.87 -8.14
N LEU A 61 -0.86 -12.01 -6.82
CA LEU A 61 0.26 -11.41 -6.08
C LEU A 61 1.60 -11.87 -6.64
N ARG A 62 1.78 -13.16 -6.91
CA ARG A 62 3.01 -13.68 -7.49
C ARG A 62 3.30 -13.12 -8.89
N GLN A 63 2.28 -12.89 -9.71
CA GLN A 63 2.46 -12.21 -11.01
C GLN A 63 2.93 -10.78 -10.84
N LEU A 64 2.39 -10.07 -9.84
CA LEU A 64 2.80 -8.69 -9.51
C LEU A 64 4.25 -8.64 -8.98
N GLU A 65 4.66 -9.59 -8.14
CA GLU A 65 6.05 -9.73 -7.68
C GLU A 65 7.03 -9.92 -8.86
N LEU A 66 6.68 -10.75 -9.85
CA LEU A 66 7.51 -10.96 -11.04
C LEU A 66 7.66 -9.71 -11.90
N MET A 67 6.68 -8.80 -11.89
CA MET A 67 6.78 -7.51 -12.63
C MET A 67 7.76 -6.53 -11.97
N SER A 68 8.04 -6.67 -10.69
CA SER A 68 8.96 -5.82 -9.91
C SER A 68 10.30 -6.50 -9.62
N ALA A 69 10.49 -7.75 -10.04
CA ALA A 69 11.71 -8.50 -9.78
C ALA A 69 12.94 -7.74 -10.30
N PRO A 70 13.98 -7.60 -9.47
CA PRO A 70 15.19 -6.91 -9.87
C PRO A 70 15.92 -7.69 -10.98
N LYS A 71 16.55 -6.96 -11.90
CA LYS A 71 17.31 -7.52 -13.00
C LYS A 71 18.79 -7.15 -12.85
N ALA A 72 19.66 -8.07 -13.26
CA ALA A 72 21.10 -7.87 -13.36
C ALA A 72 21.49 -7.61 -14.83
N ARG A 73 22.52 -6.82 -15.04
CA ARG A 73 23.11 -6.58 -16.35
C ARG A 73 24.26 -7.57 -16.57
N LEU A 74 23.97 -8.61 -17.32
CA LEU A 74 24.92 -9.67 -17.68
C LEU A 74 25.67 -9.28 -18.96
N LEU A 75 26.99 -9.36 -18.94
CA LEU A 75 27.80 -9.24 -20.16
C LEU A 75 27.89 -10.63 -20.82
N LYS A 76 27.24 -10.79 -21.97
CA LYS A 76 27.24 -12.04 -22.72
C LYS A 76 27.65 -11.77 -24.16
N ASP A 77 28.72 -12.44 -24.61
CA ASP A 77 29.25 -12.32 -25.97
C ASP A 77 29.49 -10.85 -26.41
N GLY A 78 29.98 -10.02 -25.47
CA GLY A 78 30.25 -8.59 -25.70
C GLY A 78 29.01 -7.68 -25.66
N ASN A 79 27.81 -8.22 -25.46
CA ASN A 79 26.57 -7.46 -25.34
C ASN A 79 26.04 -7.49 -23.90
N VAL A 80 25.44 -6.36 -23.48
CA VAL A 80 24.78 -6.27 -22.17
C VAL A 80 23.35 -6.74 -22.29
N VAL A 81 22.98 -7.78 -21.51
CA VAL A 81 21.63 -8.35 -21.47
C VAL A 81 21.08 -8.26 -20.04
N GLU A 82 19.84 -7.80 -19.90
CA GLU A 82 19.16 -7.82 -18.61
C GLU A 82 18.58 -9.21 -18.32
N VAL A 83 18.98 -9.81 -17.21
CA VAL A 83 18.53 -11.13 -16.74
C VAL A 83 17.97 -11.05 -15.31
N GLY A 84 17.05 -11.93 -14.94
CA GLY A 84 16.60 -12.06 -13.55
C GLY A 84 17.74 -12.51 -12.62
N TYR A 85 17.68 -12.16 -11.37
CA TYR A 85 18.70 -12.61 -10.38
C TYR A 85 18.76 -14.14 -10.24
N ASP A 86 17.64 -14.82 -10.47
CA ASP A 86 17.52 -16.28 -10.47
C ASP A 86 18.08 -16.98 -11.73
N GLU A 87 18.38 -16.21 -12.77
CA GLU A 87 18.96 -16.71 -14.04
C GLU A 87 20.50 -16.65 -14.04
N LEU A 88 21.10 -15.93 -13.08
CA LEU A 88 22.57 -15.80 -12.95
C LEU A 88 23.24 -17.13 -12.59
N LYS A 89 24.45 -17.31 -13.10
CA LYS A 89 25.30 -18.49 -12.85
C LYS A 89 26.65 -18.05 -12.28
N ILE A 90 27.27 -18.95 -11.53
CA ILE A 90 28.66 -18.76 -11.06
C ILE A 90 29.56 -18.66 -12.30
N GLY A 91 30.41 -17.64 -12.33
CA GLY A 91 31.31 -17.32 -13.44
C GLY A 91 30.79 -16.26 -14.40
N ASP A 92 29.50 -15.89 -14.33
CA ASP A 92 28.93 -14.82 -15.15
C ASP A 92 29.60 -13.47 -14.81
N GLU A 93 29.76 -12.61 -15.84
CA GLU A 93 30.29 -11.26 -15.71
C GLU A 93 29.13 -10.27 -15.70
N ILE A 94 29.03 -9.48 -14.62
CA ILE A 94 27.97 -8.51 -14.42
C ILE A 94 28.53 -7.09 -14.43
N LEU A 95 27.78 -6.17 -15.04
CA LEU A 95 28.03 -4.75 -14.96
C LEU A 95 27.28 -4.15 -13.79
N ILE A 96 27.98 -3.37 -12.97
CA ILE A 96 27.45 -2.74 -11.76
C ILE A 96 27.69 -1.22 -11.85
N GLN A 97 26.70 -0.43 -11.46
CA GLN A 97 26.80 1.04 -11.45
C GLN A 97 26.07 1.64 -10.26
N ALA A 98 26.33 2.92 -10.00
CA ALA A 98 25.66 3.65 -8.93
C ALA A 98 24.13 3.47 -8.98
N GLY A 99 23.53 3.10 -7.85
CA GLY A 99 22.12 2.79 -7.70
C GLY A 99 21.77 1.30 -7.77
N ASP A 100 22.65 0.44 -8.29
CA ASP A 100 22.42 -1.01 -8.34
C ASP A 100 22.50 -1.65 -6.96
N GLU A 101 21.69 -2.67 -6.75
CA GLU A 101 21.87 -3.66 -5.70
C GLU A 101 22.57 -4.89 -6.30
N LEU A 102 23.58 -5.39 -5.61
CA LEU A 102 24.33 -6.55 -6.10
C LEU A 102 23.50 -7.83 -6.03
N PRO A 103 23.34 -8.53 -7.17
CA PRO A 103 22.47 -9.71 -7.28
C PRO A 103 23.09 -10.96 -6.65
N ALA A 104 24.42 -10.98 -6.50
CA ALA A 104 25.22 -12.15 -6.16
C ALA A 104 26.50 -11.69 -5.42
N ASP A 105 27.18 -12.60 -4.72
CA ASP A 105 28.55 -12.34 -4.32
C ASP A 105 29.43 -12.43 -5.57
N ALA A 106 30.28 -11.40 -5.79
CA ALA A 106 31.07 -11.31 -6.99
C ALA A 106 32.48 -10.76 -6.69
N LYS A 107 33.44 -11.07 -7.57
CA LYS A 107 34.79 -10.50 -7.51
C LYS A 107 34.95 -9.42 -8.55
N VAL A 108 35.34 -8.23 -8.14
CA VAL A 108 35.55 -7.07 -9.03
C VAL A 108 36.67 -7.39 -10.02
N ILE A 109 36.39 -7.21 -11.31
CA ILE A 109 37.36 -7.31 -12.42
C ILE A 109 37.93 -5.94 -12.74
N GLU A 110 37.06 -4.93 -12.82
CA GLU A 110 37.39 -3.55 -13.12
C GLU A 110 36.55 -2.61 -12.25
N SER A 111 37.18 -1.63 -11.61
CA SER A 111 36.54 -0.63 -10.77
C SER A 111 36.87 0.77 -11.24
N LYS A 112 35.85 1.60 -11.47
CA LYS A 112 35.97 3.03 -11.75
C LYS A 112 35.32 3.81 -10.61
N GLY A 113 36.02 3.89 -9.46
CA GLY A 113 35.55 4.62 -8.29
C GLY A 113 34.34 3.98 -7.61
N LEU A 114 34.28 2.65 -7.53
CA LEU A 114 33.18 1.89 -7.00
C LEU A 114 33.11 2.03 -5.47
N GLU A 115 32.07 2.66 -4.96
CA GLU A 115 31.76 2.78 -3.53
C GLU A 115 30.48 2.00 -3.20
N LEU A 116 30.54 1.12 -2.19
CA LEU A 116 29.40 0.29 -1.77
C LEU A 116 28.95 0.62 -0.35
N ASN A 117 27.66 0.46 -0.13
CA ASN A 117 27.05 0.42 1.19
C ASN A 117 26.80 -1.04 1.59
N GLU A 118 27.55 -1.51 2.57
CA GLU A 118 27.44 -2.86 3.10
C GLU A 118 26.68 -2.91 4.45
N SER A 119 26.05 -1.81 4.86
CA SER A 119 25.39 -1.68 6.18
C SER A 119 24.33 -2.74 6.46
N MET A 120 23.65 -3.24 5.42
CA MET A 120 22.67 -4.33 5.53
C MET A 120 23.29 -5.65 6.03
N LEU A 121 24.59 -5.86 5.81
CA LEU A 121 25.31 -7.08 6.19
C LEU A 121 26.24 -6.85 7.37
N THR A 122 26.89 -5.69 7.44
CA THR A 122 27.92 -5.38 8.45
C THR A 122 27.39 -4.54 9.61
N GLY A 123 26.27 -3.82 9.41
CA GLY A 123 25.76 -2.84 10.36
C GLY A 123 26.49 -1.48 10.34
N GLU A 124 27.55 -1.33 9.55
CA GLU A 124 28.34 -0.10 9.45
C GLU A 124 27.84 0.79 8.31
N SER A 125 27.49 2.05 8.59
CA SER A 125 26.92 2.99 7.62
C SER A 125 27.95 3.64 6.69
N ALA A 126 29.25 3.47 6.92
CA ALA A 126 30.29 4.05 6.09
C ALA A 126 30.36 3.37 4.72
N SER A 127 30.54 4.16 3.65
CA SER A 127 30.78 3.62 2.31
C SER A 127 32.16 2.98 2.24
N ILE A 128 32.26 1.86 1.52
CA ILE A 128 33.52 1.12 1.33
C ILE A 128 33.92 1.23 -0.14
N GLU A 129 35.10 1.82 -0.41
CA GLU A 129 35.68 1.85 -1.76
C GLU A 129 36.17 0.43 -2.12
N LYS A 130 35.78 -0.07 -3.30
CA LYS A 130 36.19 -1.38 -3.83
C LYS A 130 37.12 -1.21 -5.02
N LYS A 131 38.20 -1.98 -5.03
CA LYS A 131 39.20 -2.01 -6.07
C LYS A 131 39.16 -3.30 -6.86
N ASP A 132 39.93 -3.35 -7.94
CA ASP A 132 40.09 -4.57 -8.73
C ASP A 132 40.59 -5.73 -7.84
N GLY A 133 39.92 -6.87 -7.94
CA GLY A 133 40.17 -8.06 -7.13
C GLY A 133 39.42 -8.16 -5.80
N ASP A 134 38.76 -7.08 -5.35
CA ASP A 134 37.97 -7.10 -4.12
C ASP A 134 36.67 -7.91 -4.29
N VAL A 135 36.16 -8.41 -3.18
CA VAL A 135 34.87 -9.09 -3.16
C VAL A 135 33.78 -8.10 -2.81
N VAL A 136 32.70 -8.13 -3.61
CA VAL A 136 31.46 -7.42 -3.38
C VAL A 136 30.36 -8.42 -3.04
N LEU A 137 29.48 -8.07 -2.12
CA LEU A 137 28.52 -9.00 -1.52
C LEU A 137 27.11 -8.76 -2.04
N ALA A 138 26.35 -9.82 -2.23
CA ALA A 138 24.92 -9.76 -2.57
C ALA A 138 24.15 -8.88 -1.56
N ALA A 139 23.09 -8.23 -2.02
CA ALA A 139 22.24 -7.33 -1.25
C ALA A 139 22.97 -6.07 -0.72
N THR A 140 24.18 -5.77 -1.15
CA THR A 140 24.83 -4.47 -0.94
C THR A 140 24.50 -3.51 -2.08
N THR A 141 24.54 -2.20 -1.82
CA THR A 141 24.13 -1.18 -2.77
C THR A 141 25.31 -0.35 -3.24
N VAL A 142 25.41 -0.13 -4.53
CA VAL A 142 26.42 0.74 -5.13
C VAL A 142 26.02 2.22 -4.94
N LEU A 143 26.82 2.98 -4.19
CA LEU A 143 26.57 4.39 -3.90
C LEU A 143 27.16 5.31 -4.99
N ALA A 144 28.33 4.97 -5.52
CA ALA A 144 29.02 5.74 -6.53
C ALA A 144 29.90 4.84 -7.40
N GLY A 145 30.28 5.35 -8.59
CA GLY A 145 31.13 4.67 -9.53
C GLY A 145 30.44 3.60 -10.36
N GLU A 146 31.25 2.93 -11.17
CA GLU A 146 30.84 1.78 -12.00
C GLU A 146 31.95 0.73 -12.02
N GLY A 147 31.58 -0.51 -12.36
CA GLY A 147 32.55 -1.59 -12.44
C GLY A 147 32.01 -2.85 -13.11
N MET A 148 32.91 -3.78 -13.34
CA MET A 148 32.60 -5.11 -13.80
C MET A 148 33.03 -6.14 -12.76
N ALA A 149 32.18 -7.13 -12.47
CA ALA A 149 32.45 -8.15 -11.47
C ALA A 149 32.05 -9.54 -11.95
N ARG A 150 32.81 -10.58 -11.55
CA ARG A 150 32.51 -11.97 -11.85
C ARG A 150 31.82 -12.63 -10.67
N VAL A 151 30.66 -13.24 -10.92
CA VAL A 151 29.83 -13.92 -9.94
C VAL A 151 30.60 -15.12 -9.34
N ILE A 152 30.67 -15.18 -8.00
CA ILE A 152 31.33 -16.25 -7.26
C ILE A 152 30.37 -17.10 -6.41
N ALA A 153 29.23 -16.53 -5.99
CA ALA A 153 28.17 -17.27 -5.29
C ALA A 153 26.79 -16.64 -5.61
N ILE A 154 25.74 -17.46 -5.66
CA ILE A 154 24.37 -17.06 -6.02
C ILE A 154 23.35 -17.55 -4.99
N GLY A 155 22.23 -16.85 -4.87
CA GLY A 155 21.07 -17.26 -4.06
C GLY A 155 21.40 -17.56 -2.61
N ASP A 156 21.05 -18.75 -2.16
CA ASP A 156 21.24 -19.18 -0.76
C ASP A 156 22.71 -19.39 -0.35
N ASP A 157 23.63 -19.53 -1.31
CA ASP A 157 25.07 -19.69 -1.08
C ASP A 157 25.82 -18.36 -0.90
N THR A 158 25.15 -17.22 -1.12
CA THR A 158 25.72 -15.89 -0.84
C THR A 158 25.76 -15.62 0.68
N LYS A 159 26.60 -14.68 1.13
CA LYS A 159 26.61 -14.26 2.53
C LYS A 159 25.23 -13.74 2.98
N ALA A 160 24.56 -12.95 2.13
CA ALA A 160 23.22 -12.46 2.38
C ALA A 160 22.19 -13.60 2.43
N GLY A 161 22.32 -14.60 1.55
CA GLY A 161 21.48 -15.78 1.50
C GLY A 161 21.55 -16.63 2.76
N ALA A 162 22.76 -16.85 3.27
CA ALA A 162 22.99 -17.58 4.52
C ALA A 162 22.32 -16.91 5.73
N ILE A 163 22.37 -15.57 5.82
CA ILE A 163 21.66 -14.79 6.85
C ILE A 163 20.14 -14.88 6.64
N SER A 164 19.67 -14.80 5.40
CA SER A 164 18.25 -14.85 5.04
C SER A 164 17.60 -16.20 5.35
N GLN A 165 18.32 -17.32 5.27
CA GLN A 165 17.79 -18.65 5.65
C GLN A 165 17.36 -18.70 7.12
N VAL A 166 18.06 -18.03 8.01
CA VAL A 166 17.70 -17.91 9.44
C VAL A 166 16.44 -17.08 9.62
N LEU A 167 16.17 -16.13 8.70
CA LEU A 167 15.03 -15.19 8.74
C LEU A 167 13.83 -15.64 7.90
N LYS A 168 13.93 -16.70 7.10
CA LYS A 168 12.89 -17.21 6.17
C LYS A 168 11.69 -17.88 6.85
N ARG A 169 11.19 -17.35 7.96
CA ARG A 169 9.80 -17.60 8.40
C ARG A 169 8.92 -16.44 7.96
N TYR A 170 8.70 -16.30 6.66
CA TYR A 170 7.68 -15.41 6.14
C TYR A 170 6.30 -15.91 6.61
N LYS A 171 5.75 -15.25 7.62
CA LYS A 171 4.31 -15.30 7.91
C LYS A 171 3.69 -14.19 7.08
N PRO A 172 2.69 -14.48 6.22
CA PRO A 172 1.93 -13.42 5.58
C PRO A 172 1.33 -12.54 6.68
N GLU A 173 1.78 -11.30 6.77
CA GLU A 173 1.24 -10.34 7.74
C GLU A 173 -0.15 -9.93 7.27
N LEU A 174 -1.15 -10.21 8.10
CA LEU A 174 -2.49 -9.69 7.89
C LEU A 174 -2.46 -8.17 8.02
N THR A 175 -3.24 -7.48 7.20
CA THR A 175 -3.37 -6.02 7.35
C THR A 175 -3.98 -5.67 8.72
N PRO A 176 -3.76 -4.46 9.24
CA PRO A 176 -4.39 -4.03 10.51
C PRO A 176 -5.91 -4.25 10.52
N LEU A 177 -6.58 -3.99 9.41
CA LEU A 177 -8.01 -4.25 9.26
C LEU A 177 -8.33 -5.73 9.28
N GLN A 178 -7.56 -6.57 8.56
CA GLN A 178 -7.74 -8.02 8.58
C GLN A 178 -7.51 -8.61 9.98
N LEU A 179 -6.53 -8.10 10.73
CA LEU A 179 -6.30 -8.48 12.13
C LEU A 179 -7.48 -8.10 13.02
N ALA A 180 -8.06 -6.92 12.80
CA ALA A 180 -9.23 -6.46 13.54
C ALA A 180 -10.46 -7.32 13.22
N ILE A 181 -10.70 -7.65 11.94
CA ILE A 181 -11.74 -8.57 11.50
C ILE A 181 -11.54 -9.95 12.13
N TRP A 182 -10.31 -10.46 12.14
CA TRP A 182 -9.98 -11.76 12.72
C TRP A 182 -10.26 -11.81 14.22
N ARG A 183 -9.90 -10.77 14.98
CA ARG A 183 -10.25 -10.65 16.40
C ARG A 183 -11.78 -10.63 16.62
N ALA A 184 -12.51 -9.90 15.78
CA ALA A 184 -13.97 -9.88 15.84
C ALA A 184 -14.57 -11.27 15.58
N ILE A 185 -14.06 -12.02 14.59
CA ILE A 185 -14.50 -13.40 14.31
C ILE A 185 -14.25 -14.29 15.53
N TYR A 186 -13.10 -14.21 16.18
CA TYR A 186 -12.82 -14.98 17.40
C TYR A 186 -13.81 -14.64 18.52
N PHE A 187 -14.01 -13.36 18.80
CA PHE A 187 -14.96 -12.90 19.81
C PHE A 187 -16.37 -13.43 19.53
N LEU A 188 -16.84 -13.34 18.29
CA LEU A 188 -18.15 -13.85 17.88
C LEU A 188 -18.24 -15.37 17.95
N THR A 189 -17.15 -16.09 17.65
CA THR A 189 -17.12 -17.56 17.78
C THR A 189 -17.26 -17.99 19.24
N TYR A 190 -16.56 -17.33 20.16
CA TYR A 190 -16.76 -17.60 21.59
C TYR A 190 -18.18 -17.23 22.06
N GLY A 191 -18.69 -16.09 21.56
CA GLY A 191 -20.09 -15.72 21.82
C GLY A 191 -21.11 -16.76 21.31
N ALA A 192 -20.85 -17.34 20.13
CA ALA A 192 -21.69 -18.42 19.59
C ALA A 192 -21.65 -19.68 20.44
N ILE A 193 -20.50 -20.05 21.03
CA ILE A 193 -20.38 -21.19 21.94
C ILE A 193 -21.18 -20.94 23.22
N VAL A 194 -21.05 -19.76 23.84
CA VAL A 194 -21.80 -19.38 25.03
C VAL A 194 -23.31 -19.38 24.75
N LEU A 195 -23.69 -18.81 23.59
CA LEU A 195 -25.11 -18.81 23.17
C LEU A 195 -25.66 -20.22 22.94
N SER A 196 -24.85 -21.11 22.32
CA SER A 196 -25.21 -22.50 22.12
C SER A 196 -25.43 -23.23 23.43
N LEU A 197 -24.59 -22.96 24.43
CA LEU A 197 -24.75 -23.51 25.77
C LEU A 197 -26.03 -22.99 26.45
N LEU A 198 -26.31 -21.69 26.33
CA LEU A 198 -27.53 -21.08 26.83
C LEU A 198 -28.78 -21.74 26.22
N ILE A 199 -28.81 -21.92 24.90
CA ILE A 199 -29.88 -22.60 24.17
C ILE A 199 -30.06 -24.01 24.72
N ALA A 200 -28.96 -24.77 24.85
CA ALA A 200 -29.01 -26.15 25.36
C ALA A 200 -29.64 -26.21 26.75
N ILE A 201 -29.25 -25.29 27.64
CA ILE A 201 -29.78 -25.23 29.01
C ILE A 201 -31.27 -24.87 29.02
N VAL A 202 -31.66 -23.77 28.36
CA VAL A 202 -33.04 -23.26 28.37
C VAL A 202 -34.00 -24.29 27.77
N TYR A 203 -33.69 -24.78 26.56
CA TYR A 203 -34.59 -25.75 25.88
C TYR A 203 -34.62 -27.11 26.57
N TYR A 204 -33.54 -27.54 27.25
CA TYR A 204 -33.53 -28.74 28.05
C TYR A 204 -34.51 -28.61 29.24
N PHE A 205 -34.50 -27.50 29.96
CA PHE A 205 -35.40 -27.26 31.09
C PHE A 205 -36.84 -26.97 30.64
N SER A 206 -37.07 -26.49 29.41
CA SER A 206 -38.40 -26.35 28.79
C SER A 206 -38.99 -27.72 28.37
N GLY A 207 -38.20 -28.79 28.43
CA GLY A 207 -38.66 -30.14 28.05
C GLY A 207 -38.64 -30.42 26.54
N ASP A 208 -37.93 -29.62 25.77
CA ASP A 208 -37.82 -29.78 24.32
C ASP A 208 -37.04 -31.04 23.92
N ASN A 209 -37.37 -31.59 22.74
CA ASN A 209 -36.68 -32.74 22.20
C ASN A 209 -35.25 -32.38 21.80
N VAL A 210 -34.27 -33.28 22.04
CA VAL A 210 -32.86 -33.13 21.67
C VAL A 210 -32.67 -32.71 20.20
N VAL A 211 -33.54 -33.16 19.31
CA VAL A 211 -33.52 -32.77 17.89
C VAL A 211 -33.75 -31.27 17.70
N VAL A 212 -34.74 -30.69 18.42
CA VAL A 212 -35.04 -29.25 18.38
C VAL A 212 -33.87 -28.47 18.94
N ILE A 213 -33.31 -28.91 20.07
CA ILE A 213 -32.13 -28.28 20.68
C ILE A 213 -30.97 -28.25 19.71
N LEU A 214 -30.61 -29.37 19.08
CA LEU A 214 -29.50 -29.45 18.14
C LEU A 214 -29.73 -28.63 16.86
N LYS A 215 -30.94 -28.62 16.31
CA LYS A 215 -31.30 -27.79 15.14
C LYS A 215 -31.18 -26.30 15.47
N THR A 216 -31.66 -25.89 16.65
CA THR A 216 -31.57 -24.46 17.08
C THR A 216 -30.14 -24.05 17.33
N ILE A 217 -29.34 -24.87 18.03
CA ILE A 217 -27.90 -24.59 18.24
C ILE A 217 -27.18 -24.45 16.89
N THR A 218 -27.43 -25.37 15.96
CA THR A 218 -26.79 -25.37 14.65
C THR A 218 -27.18 -24.12 13.85
N SER A 219 -28.47 -23.77 13.85
CA SER A 219 -28.97 -22.56 13.18
C SER A 219 -28.37 -21.28 13.79
N ALA A 220 -28.29 -21.20 15.11
CA ALA A 220 -27.69 -20.10 15.84
C ALA A 220 -26.18 -19.96 15.52
N ALA A 221 -25.41 -21.07 15.53
CA ALA A 221 -24.01 -21.10 15.23
C ALA A 221 -23.73 -20.60 13.83
N VAL A 222 -24.45 -21.08 12.81
CA VAL A 222 -24.31 -20.62 11.40
C VAL A 222 -24.72 -19.16 11.23
N THR A 223 -25.64 -18.65 12.05
CA THR A 223 -26.05 -17.24 12.01
C THR A 223 -25.01 -16.30 12.57
N VAL A 224 -24.43 -16.67 13.75
CA VAL A 224 -23.54 -15.76 14.50
C VAL A 224 -22.15 -15.66 13.88
N VAL A 225 -21.67 -16.69 13.19
CA VAL A 225 -20.31 -16.70 12.68
C VAL A 225 -20.21 -16.08 11.28
N PRO A 226 -19.40 -15.00 11.10
CA PRO A 226 -19.23 -14.34 9.82
C PRO A 226 -18.11 -14.99 8.97
N GLU A 227 -18.28 -16.27 8.59
CA GLU A 227 -17.25 -17.05 7.87
C GLU A 227 -16.72 -16.36 6.59
N GLY A 228 -17.59 -15.65 5.87
CA GLY A 228 -17.24 -15.02 4.59
C GLY A 228 -16.57 -13.63 4.71
N LEU A 229 -16.55 -13.00 5.88
CA LEU A 229 -16.09 -11.60 5.99
C LEU A 229 -14.59 -11.46 5.73
N LEU A 230 -13.75 -12.32 6.32
CA LEU A 230 -12.31 -12.32 6.10
C LEU A 230 -11.98 -12.66 4.64
N LEU A 231 -12.70 -13.63 4.08
CA LEU A 231 -12.54 -14.02 2.68
C LEU A 231 -12.92 -12.88 1.73
N ALA A 232 -14.06 -12.24 1.96
CA ALA A 232 -14.50 -11.10 1.16
C ALA A 232 -13.51 -9.93 1.20
N SER A 233 -12.97 -9.61 2.38
CA SER A 233 -11.95 -8.57 2.53
C SER A 233 -10.65 -8.92 1.78
N SER A 234 -10.19 -10.17 1.85
CA SER A 234 -9.01 -10.64 1.13
C SER A 234 -9.20 -10.57 -0.39
N LEU A 235 -10.38 -10.94 -0.88
CA LEU A 235 -10.73 -10.84 -2.30
C LEU A 235 -10.76 -9.38 -2.78
N LEU A 236 -11.39 -8.50 -2.01
CA LEU A 236 -11.45 -7.07 -2.35
C LEU A 236 -10.06 -6.47 -2.45
N LEU A 237 -9.17 -6.80 -1.51
CA LEU A 237 -7.77 -6.36 -1.53
C LEU A 237 -7.02 -6.94 -2.75
N ALA A 238 -7.23 -8.22 -3.08
CA ALA A 238 -6.60 -8.83 -4.24
C ALA A 238 -7.08 -8.22 -5.58
N PHE A 239 -8.40 -8.05 -5.76
CA PHE A 239 -8.95 -7.36 -6.94
C PHE A 239 -8.55 -5.89 -6.97
N GLY A 240 -8.48 -5.24 -5.81
CA GLY A 240 -7.99 -3.89 -5.66
C GLY A 240 -6.54 -3.75 -6.11
N SER A 241 -5.66 -4.67 -5.72
CA SER A 241 -4.27 -4.72 -6.17
C SER A 241 -4.18 -4.81 -7.69
N LEU A 242 -5.01 -5.65 -8.32
CA LEU A 242 -5.03 -5.79 -9.78
C LEU A 242 -5.47 -4.49 -10.47
N ARG A 243 -6.52 -3.83 -9.98
CA ARG A 243 -6.99 -2.54 -10.51
C ARG A 243 -5.95 -1.44 -10.33
N LEU A 244 -5.24 -1.41 -9.20
CA LEU A 244 -4.14 -0.49 -8.95
C LEU A 244 -2.99 -0.70 -9.92
N ALA A 245 -2.60 -1.96 -10.16
CA ALA A 245 -1.54 -2.29 -11.12
C ALA A 245 -1.92 -1.86 -12.55
N GLN A 246 -3.19 -2.02 -12.97
CA GLN A 246 -3.71 -1.50 -14.24
C GLN A 246 -3.63 0.03 -14.31
N ALA A 247 -3.81 0.72 -13.18
CA ALA A 247 -3.63 2.17 -13.03
C ALA A 247 -2.15 2.59 -12.85
N LYS A 248 -1.19 1.69 -13.13
CA LYS A 248 0.26 1.91 -13.01
C LYS A 248 0.75 2.11 -11.56
N VAL A 249 -0.04 1.75 -10.58
CA VAL A 249 0.30 1.73 -9.15
C VAL A 249 0.40 0.27 -8.71
N LEU A 250 1.61 -0.26 -8.57
CA LEU A 250 1.86 -1.66 -8.25
C LEU A 250 2.05 -1.85 -6.74
N PRO A 251 1.06 -2.35 -6.00
CA PRO A 251 1.26 -2.68 -4.59
C PRO A 251 2.06 -3.98 -4.45
N GLN A 252 3.09 -3.95 -3.61
CA GLN A 252 3.89 -5.14 -3.26
C GLN A 252 3.29 -5.89 -2.07
N LYS A 253 2.47 -5.22 -1.26
CA LYS A 253 1.77 -5.77 -0.10
C LYS A 253 0.30 -5.38 -0.14
N LEU A 254 -0.58 -6.26 0.32
CA LEU A 254 -2.02 -5.94 0.43
C LEU A 254 -2.29 -4.79 1.41
N SER A 255 -1.45 -4.67 2.45
CA SER A 255 -1.53 -3.56 3.43
C SER A 255 -1.27 -2.18 2.82
N ALA A 256 -0.57 -2.09 1.68
CA ALA A 256 -0.33 -0.83 1.00
C ALA A 256 -1.63 -0.14 0.54
N ILE A 257 -2.67 -0.91 0.22
CA ILE A 257 -3.98 -0.38 -0.17
C ILE A 257 -4.65 0.31 1.00
N GLU A 258 -4.62 -0.32 2.17
CA GLU A 258 -5.12 0.25 3.42
C GLU A 258 -4.30 1.49 3.80
N ALA A 259 -2.98 1.40 3.68
CA ALA A 259 -2.04 2.48 3.95
C ALA A 259 -2.32 3.74 3.11
N MET A 260 -2.64 3.58 1.82
CA MET A 260 -3.01 4.70 0.95
C MET A 260 -4.28 5.43 1.44
N ALA A 261 -5.27 4.69 1.93
CA ALA A 261 -6.49 5.29 2.48
C ALA A 261 -6.23 6.04 3.80
N LEU A 262 -5.21 5.61 4.57
CA LEU A 262 -4.83 6.17 5.87
C LEU A 262 -3.97 7.43 5.80
N LEU A 263 -3.31 7.68 4.68
CA LEU A 263 -2.25 8.67 4.53
C LEU A 263 -2.65 10.07 5.00
N ASN A 264 -1.99 10.61 6.05
CA ASN A 264 -2.21 11.99 6.52
C ASN A 264 -1.01 12.91 6.27
N LEU A 265 0.18 12.34 6.16
CA LEU A 265 1.39 13.07 5.83
C LEU A 265 2.14 12.33 4.73
N LEU A 266 2.59 13.06 3.73
CA LEU A 266 3.42 12.55 2.65
C LEU A 266 4.74 13.30 2.62
N ALA A 267 5.82 12.62 2.92
CA ALA A 267 7.17 13.09 2.68
C ALA A 267 7.54 12.76 1.23
N VAL A 268 8.05 13.73 0.49
CA VAL A 268 8.44 13.57 -0.91
C VAL A 268 9.89 14.00 -1.10
N ASP A 269 10.68 13.20 -1.82
CA ASP A 269 11.95 13.69 -2.32
C ASP A 269 11.71 14.67 -3.48
N LYS A 270 12.62 15.61 -3.70
CA LYS A 270 12.51 16.59 -4.80
C LYS A 270 12.80 15.94 -6.14
N THR A 271 14.00 15.33 -6.24
CA THR A 271 14.59 14.86 -7.50
C THR A 271 13.93 13.55 -7.95
N GLY A 272 13.61 13.44 -9.24
CA GLY A 272 12.94 12.25 -9.78
C GLY A 272 11.48 12.07 -9.33
N THR A 273 11.01 12.83 -8.32
CA THR A 273 9.64 12.78 -7.78
C THR A 273 8.82 14.00 -8.19
N LEU A 274 9.15 15.19 -7.67
CA LEU A 274 8.48 16.44 -8.05
C LEU A 274 8.99 16.96 -9.40
N THR A 275 10.30 16.76 -9.67
CA THR A 275 10.91 17.14 -10.94
C THR A 275 10.93 15.99 -11.93
N SER A 276 10.96 16.31 -13.21
CA SER A 276 11.17 15.34 -14.28
C SER A 276 12.60 14.78 -14.23
N ASP A 277 12.80 13.64 -14.90
CA ASP A 277 14.15 13.06 -15.11
C ASP A 277 14.92 13.78 -16.22
N GLU A 278 14.30 14.80 -16.83
CA GLU A 278 14.92 15.64 -17.83
C GLU A 278 15.56 16.85 -17.16
N VAL A 279 16.86 16.97 -17.34
CA VAL A 279 17.67 18.13 -16.96
C VAL A 279 18.23 18.71 -18.24
N THR A 280 18.13 20.01 -18.40
CA THR A 280 18.68 20.73 -19.57
C THR A 280 19.77 21.71 -19.12
N LEU A 281 20.81 21.87 -19.93
CA LEU A 281 21.77 22.94 -19.76
C LEU A 281 21.10 24.26 -20.14
N GLU A 282 20.97 25.18 -19.17
CA GLU A 282 20.33 26.48 -19.39
C GLU A 282 21.34 27.52 -19.79
N GLN A 283 22.47 27.53 -19.08
CA GLN A 283 23.53 28.54 -19.28
C GLN A 283 24.87 28.03 -18.78
N VAL A 284 25.96 28.46 -19.40
CA VAL A 284 27.32 28.41 -18.87
C VAL A 284 27.80 29.83 -18.65
N ALA A 285 28.52 30.10 -17.59
CA ALA A 285 29.04 31.41 -17.28
C ALA A 285 30.47 31.30 -16.75
N ALA A 286 31.40 31.96 -17.42
CA ALA A 286 32.76 32.16 -16.94
C ALA A 286 32.80 33.22 -15.84
N PHE A 287 33.78 33.10 -14.92
CA PHE A 287 34.07 34.06 -13.86
C PHE A 287 35.42 34.71 -14.13
N GLY A 288 35.59 35.99 -13.73
CA GLY A 288 36.82 36.78 -13.96
C GLY A 288 36.73 37.72 -15.15
N ASP A 289 37.86 38.33 -15.52
CA ASP A 289 37.95 39.22 -16.69
C ASP A 289 37.91 38.41 -18.00
N GLU A 290 37.36 38.99 -19.07
CA GLU A 290 37.12 38.34 -20.38
C GLU A 290 38.39 37.67 -21.02
N ASN A 291 39.55 37.87 -20.44
CA ASN A 291 40.83 37.34 -20.97
C ASN A 291 41.28 36.01 -20.32
N ASP A 292 40.65 35.57 -19.21
CA ASP A 292 41.11 34.37 -18.50
C ASP A 292 40.45 33.10 -19.00
N TYR A 293 39.09 33.06 -19.09
CA TYR A 293 38.30 31.93 -19.59
C TYR A 293 37.05 32.41 -20.31
N SER A 294 36.69 31.76 -21.41
CA SER A 294 35.42 31.95 -22.09
C SER A 294 34.36 30.97 -21.55
N ASP A 295 33.08 31.26 -21.80
CA ASP A 295 31.97 30.32 -21.52
C ASP A 295 32.18 28.96 -22.22
N SER A 296 32.83 28.96 -23.41
CA SER A 296 33.20 27.76 -24.16
C SER A 296 34.26 26.93 -23.45
N ASP A 297 35.24 27.55 -22.79
CA ASP A 297 36.28 26.85 -22.03
C ASP A 297 35.66 26.20 -20.81
N VAL A 298 34.83 26.93 -20.05
CA VAL A 298 34.10 26.41 -18.90
C VAL A 298 33.19 25.24 -19.29
N ALA A 299 32.49 25.36 -20.44
CA ALA A 299 31.63 24.27 -20.96
C ALA A 299 32.46 23.04 -21.31
N SER A 300 33.64 23.22 -21.95
CA SER A 300 34.48 22.08 -22.34
C SER A 300 35.13 21.39 -21.15
N PHE A 301 35.54 22.13 -20.11
CA PHE A 301 36.04 21.56 -18.85
C PHE A 301 34.95 20.84 -18.06
N ALA A 302 33.74 21.40 -18.03
CA ALA A 302 32.57 20.71 -17.44
C ALA A 302 32.25 19.40 -18.17
N ALA A 303 32.33 19.41 -19.51
CA ALA A 303 32.14 18.21 -20.32
C ALA A 303 33.22 17.14 -20.05
N LEU A 304 34.49 17.53 -19.89
CA LEU A 304 35.55 16.61 -19.51
C LEU A 304 35.30 15.96 -18.15
N ILE A 305 34.96 16.76 -17.12
CA ILE A 305 34.67 16.24 -15.81
C ILE A 305 33.43 15.32 -15.88
N ALA A 306 32.39 15.74 -16.59
CA ALA A 306 31.16 14.94 -16.75
C ALA A 306 31.44 13.61 -17.46
N HIS A 307 32.24 13.60 -18.52
CA HIS A 307 32.62 12.39 -19.26
C HIS A 307 33.37 11.39 -18.38
N GLU A 308 34.33 11.86 -17.59
CA GLU A 308 35.22 10.98 -16.80
C GLU A 308 34.62 10.56 -15.44
N THR A 309 33.64 11.32 -14.88
CA THR A 309 33.19 11.14 -13.51
C THR A 309 31.70 10.86 -13.35
N SER A 310 30.90 11.10 -14.38
CA SER A 310 29.43 11.06 -14.24
C SER A 310 28.84 9.67 -14.28
N GLY A 311 29.51 8.68 -14.86
CA GLY A 311 28.97 7.33 -15.06
C GLY A 311 27.62 7.34 -15.79
N GLY A 312 27.40 8.31 -16.69
CA GLY A 312 26.13 8.46 -17.43
C GLY A 312 24.95 8.98 -16.61
N ASN A 313 25.19 9.63 -15.48
CA ASN A 313 24.11 10.24 -14.68
C ASN A 313 23.42 11.40 -15.44
N ILE A 314 22.21 11.75 -14.98
CA ILE A 314 21.33 12.75 -15.65
C ILE A 314 22.03 14.10 -15.83
N THR A 315 22.78 14.57 -14.82
CA THR A 315 23.52 15.83 -14.86
C THR A 315 24.64 15.81 -15.90
N GLY A 316 25.43 14.73 -15.91
CA GLY A 316 26.50 14.56 -16.91
C GLY A 316 25.97 14.46 -18.33
N ARG A 317 24.86 13.72 -18.54
CA ARG A 317 24.22 13.63 -19.85
C ARG A 317 23.73 14.99 -20.34
N ALA A 318 23.15 15.81 -19.44
CA ALA A 318 22.71 17.18 -19.81
C ALA A 318 23.86 18.07 -20.25
N ILE A 319 25.00 17.98 -19.58
CA ILE A 319 26.21 18.73 -19.97
C ILE A 319 26.77 18.22 -21.30
N LEU A 320 26.89 16.89 -21.45
CA LEU A 320 27.47 16.28 -22.67
C LEU A 320 26.57 16.38 -23.91
N ALA A 321 25.27 16.69 -23.73
CA ALA A 321 24.37 16.95 -24.85
C ALA A 321 24.69 18.27 -25.56
N GLU A 322 25.21 19.28 -24.84
CA GLU A 322 25.44 20.65 -25.35
C GLU A 322 26.93 21.04 -25.40
N ALA A 323 27.81 20.28 -24.72
CA ALA A 323 29.23 20.58 -24.62
C ALA A 323 30.11 19.35 -24.91
N THR A 324 31.27 19.56 -25.48
CA THR A 324 32.24 18.51 -25.83
C THR A 324 33.54 18.70 -25.05
N SER A 325 34.17 17.60 -24.62
CA SER A 325 35.45 17.60 -23.94
C SER A 325 36.56 18.21 -24.84
N PRO A 326 37.58 18.87 -24.28
CA PRO A 326 38.70 19.43 -25.03
C PRO A 326 39.41 18.35 -25.86
N LYS A 327 39.89 18.70 -27.02
CA LYS A 327 40.71 17.84 -27.87
C LYS A 327 42.10 17.65 -27.25
N ASN A 328 42.82 16.59 -27.61
CA ASN A 328 44.16 16.27 -27.12
C ASN A 328 44.27 16.18 -25.59
N THR A 329 43.28 15.56 -24.93
CA THR A 329 43.25 15.40 -23.48
C THR A 329 43.79 14.04 -23.09
N LYS A 330 44.69 13.99 -22.10
CA LYS A 330 45.16 12.79 -21.45
C LYS A 330 44.85 12.87 -19.95
N VAL A 331 43.91 12.05 -19.50
CA VAL A 331 43.50 12.00 -18.07
C VAL A 331 44.59 11.34 -17.24
N LEU A 332 44.95 11.97 -16.11
CA LEU A 332 45.98 11.53 -15.16
C LEU A 332 45.39 11.01 -13.85
N GLU A 333 44.38 11.68 -13.31
CA GLU A 333 43.69 11.30 -12.08
C GLU A 333 42.21 11.66 -12.17
N VAL A 334 41.34 10.80 -11.66
CA VAL A 334 39.88 11.00 -11.62
C VAL A 334 39.41 10.87 -10.18
N MET A 335 38.57 11.81 -9.75
CA MET A 335 37.79 11.73 -8.52
C MET A 335 36.33 11.71 -8.87
N ALA A 336 35.72 10.54 -8.79
CA ALA A 336 34.29 10.37 -9.05
C ALA A 336 33.43 11.19 -8.09
N PHE A 337 32.22 11.56 -8.53
CA PHE A 337 31.24 12.24 -7.67
C PHE A 337 30.88 11.37 -6.45
N SER A 338 30.78 12.00 -5.30
CA SER A 338 30.26 11.36 -4.09
C SER A 338 29.18 12.24 -3.46
N SER A 339 28.12 11.58 -2.95
CA SER A 339 27.03 12.26 -2.25
C SER A 339 27.46 12.96 -0.96
N ALA A 340 28.55 12.50 -0.33
CA ALA A 340 29.12 13.14 0.84
C ALA A 340 29.95 14.38 0.49
N ARG A 341 30.76 14.31 -0.57
CA ARG A 341 31.62 15.44 -1.02
C ARG A 341 30.88 16.46 -1.86
N LYS A 342 29.79 16.08 -2.53
CA LYS A 342 29.01 16.92 -3.47
C LYS A 342 29.84 17.56 -4.61
N MET A 343 30.96 16.95 -4.96
CA MET A 343 31.87 17.39 -6.02
C MET A 343 32.59 16.20 -6.68
N ALA A 344 33.06 16.43 -7.89
CA ALA A 344 33.89 15.55 -8.70
C ALA A 344 35.06 16.30 -9.26
N GLY A 345 36.12 15.64 -9.71
CA GLY A 345 37.28 16.31 -10.27
C GLY A 345 38.12 15.45 -11.21
N VAL A 346 38.87 16.10 -12.05
CA VAL A 346 39.77 15.47 -13.01
C VAL A 346 41.10 16.25 -13.05
N ARG A 347 42.20 15.52 -13.04
CA ARG A 347 43.50 16.06 -13.42
C ARG A 347 43.83 15.49 -14.80
N ALA A 348 44.09 16.37 -15.75
CA ALA A 348 44.38 15.99 -17.13
C ALA A 348 45.44 16.88 -17.76
N ASN A 349 46.20 16.33 -18.70
CA ASN A 349 47.02 17.11 -19.61
C ASN A 349 46.13 17.49 -20.80
N ILE A 350 45.89 18.78 -20.96
CA ILE A 350 45.07 19.38 -22.04
C ILE A 350 46.01 20.25 -22.89
N ASP A 351 46.19 19.92 -24.14
CA ASP A 351 47.05 20.62 -25.10
C ASP A 351 48.49 20.84 -24.57
N GLY A 352 49.02 19.96 -23.74
CA GLY A 352 50.37 20.02 -23.17
C GLY A 352 50.44 20.60 -21.75
N GLU A 353 49.38 21.21 -21.21
CA GLU A 353 49.31 21.78 -19.87
C GLU A 353 48.56 20.84 -18.91
N ILE A 354 49.13 20.63 -17.70
CA ILE A 354 48.47 19.87 -16.64
C ILE A 354 47.48 20.79 -15.93
N ARG A 355 46.17 20.44 -15.99
CA ARG A 355 45.11 21.16 -15.33
C ARG A 355 44.43 20.26 -14.28
N THR A 356 44.18 20.82 -13.11
CA THR A 356 43.49 20.18 -12.01
C THR A 356 42.13 20.87 -11.84
N LEU A 357 41.04 20.18 -12.24
CA LEU A 357 39.70 20.75 -12.35
C LEU A 357 38.74 20.07 -11.36
N MET A 358 37.93 20.87 -10.68
CA MET A 358 36.87 20.42 -9.80
C MET A 358 35.54 21.02 -10.20
N MET A 359 34.45 20.23 -10.11
CA MET A 359 33.09 20.69 -10.35
C MET A 359 32.17 20.16 -9.27
N GLY A 360 31.29 20.98 -8.73
CA GLY A 360 30.36 20.56 -7.70
C GLY A 360 29.42 21.65 -7.22
N ALA A 361 28.73 21.36 -6.13
CA ALA A 361 27.80 22.31 -5.52
C ALA A 361 28.55 23.56 -5.03
N PRO A 362 28.06 24.78 -5.33
CA PRO A 362 28.78 26.03 -5.02
C PRO A 362 29.22 26.12 -3.55
N GLU A 363 28.41 25.73 -2.60
CA GLU A 363 28.67 25.80 -1.17
C GLU A 363 29.79 24.86 -0.71
N PHE A 364 30.18 23.88 -1.51
CA PHE A 364 31.31 22.99 -1.24
C PHE A 364 32.55 23.43 -2.03
N VAL A 365 32.39 23.76 -3.31
CA VAL A 365 33.51 24.19 -4.16
C VAL A 365 34.04 25.56 -3.73
N SER A 366 33.17 26.49 -3.27
CA SER A 366 33.61 27.82 -2.81
C SER A 366 34.48 27.77 -1.53
N LYS A 367 34.47 26.66 -0.75
CA LYS A 367 35.42 26.44 0.35
C LYS A 367 36.83 26.21 -0.19
N LEU A 368 36.95 25.53 -1.33
CA LEU A 368 38.20 25.21 -1.97
C LEU A 368 38.68 26.39 -2.84
N ALA A 369 37.77 27.08 -3.53
CA ALA A 369 38.01 28.22 -4.43
C ALA A 369 37.02 29.35 -4.07
N PRO A 370 37.40 30.26 -3.15
CA PRO A 370 36.55 31.36 -2.72
C PRO A 370 36.15 32.28 -3.87
N VAL A 371 34.92 32.78 -3.86
CA VAL A 371 34.38 33.74 -4.83
C VAL A 371 34.11 35.08 -4.17
N ASP A 372 34.11 36.14 -4.99
CA ASP A 372 33.74 37.48 -4.53
C ASP A 372 32.24 37.61 -4.23
N LYS A 373 31.82 38.73 -3.67
CA LYS A 373 30.44 39.00 -3.29
C LYS A 373 29.50 39.07 -4.49
N GLU A 374 29.97 39.56 -5.63
CA GLU A 374 29.15 39.68 -6.84
C GLU A 374 28.87 38.31 -7.48
N THR A 375 29.92 37.50 -7.62
CA THR A 375 29.78 36.12 -8.09
C THR A 375 28.93 35.29 -7.16
N GLN A 376 29.10 35.45 -5.83
CA GLN A 376 28.26 34.76 -4.87
C GLN A 376 26.78 35.17 -4.99
N LYS A 377 26.52 36.44 -5.29
CA LYS A 377 25.15 36.93 -5.54
C LYS A 377 24.60 36.31 -6.82
N LYS A 378 25.34 36.22 -7.92
CA LYS A 378 24.91 35.58 -9.17
C LYS A 378 24.56 34.09 -8.94
N LEU A 379 25.41 33.35 -8.21
CA LEU A 379 25.16 31.95 -7.85
C LEU A 379 23.87 31.80 -7.06
N ASN A 380 23.61 32.70 -6.10
CA ASN A 380 22.39 32.70 -5.30
C ASN A 380 21.16 33.08 -6.16
N ASP A 381 21.25 34.07 -7.03
CA ASP A 381 20.15 34.49 -7.90
C ASP A 381 19.70 33.37 -8.84
N TRP A 382 20.64 32.59 -9.40
CA TRP A 382 20.30 31.39 -10.18
C TRP A 382 19.58 30.33 -9.34
N ALA A 383 20.08 30.06 -8.12
CA ALA A 383 19.46 29.10 -7.22
C ALA A 383 18.07 29.54 -6.75
N ASP A 384 17.87 30.85 -6.51
CA ASP A 384 16.59 31.46 -6.15
C ASP A 384 15.54 31.35 -7.28
N ASN A 385 16.01 31.28 -8.52
CA ASN A 385 15.18 31.01 -9.71
C ASN A 385 15.00 29.50 -9.99
N GLY A 386 15.31 28.64 -9.04
CA GLY A 386 15.09 27.20 -9.12
C GLY A 386 16.11 26.44 -9.97
N LEU A 387 17.17 27.11 -10.42
CA LEU A 387 18.19 26.49 -11.24
C LEU A 387 19.20 25.71 -10.39
N ARG A 388 19.70 24.63 -10.93
CA ARG A 388 20.77 23.85 -10.32
C ARG A 388 22.11 24.36 -10.81
N VAL A 389 22.90 24.88 -9.90
CA VAL A 389 24.21 25.46 -10.23
C VAL A 389 25.33 24.51 -9.86
N LEU A 390 26.25 24.25 -10.77
CA LEU A 390 27.50 23.56 -10.54
C LEU A 390 28.64 24.55 -10.80
N MET A 391 29.43 24.80 -9.76
CA MET A 391 30.59 25.69 -9.82
C MET A 391 31.82 24.90 -10.25
N LEU A 392 32.62 25.47 -11.13
CA LEU A 392 33.90 24.95 -11.57
C LEU A 392 35.04 25.73 -10.93
N ALA A 393 36.08 25.02 -10.56
CA ALA A 393 37.31 25.57 -10.02
C ALA A 393 38.55 24.88 -10.59
N GLU A 394 39.61 25.64 -10.78
CA GLU A 394 40.93 25.16 -11.17
C GLU A 394 41.96 25.34 -10.04
N PHE A 395 42.93 24.42 -9.97
CA PHE A 395 43.98 24.39 -8.95
C PHE A 395 45.35 24.31 -9.61
N SER A 396 46.27 25.17 -9.18
CA SER A 396 47.65 25.20 -9.66
C SER A 396 48.52 24.08 -9.11
N ASP A 397 48.00 23.33 -8.09
CA ASP A 397 48.72 22.21 -7.49
C ASP A 397 48.51 20.92 -8.30
N ASP A 398 49.60 20.48 -8.95
CA ASP A 398 49.66 19.29 -9.79
C ASP A 398 50.14 18.03 -9.09
N LYS A 399 50.51 18.11 -7.79
CA LYS A 399 51.11 17.02 -7.00
C LYS A 399 50.23 16.46 -5.92
N THR A 400 49.39 17.28 -5.28
CA THR A 400 48.47 16.85 -4.26
C THR A 400 47.30 16.06 -4.88
N LYS A 401 46.93 14.92 -4.29
CA LYS A 401 45.78 14.13 -4.75
C LYS A 401 44.52 14.99 -4.75
N LEU A 402 43.60 14.74 -5.69
CA LEU A 402 42.33 15.47 -5.80
C LEU A 402 41.50 15.42 -4.50
N LYS A 403 41.60 14.35 -3.72
CA LYS A 403 40.90 14.20 -2.44
C LYS A 403 41.48 15.07 -1.32
N ASP A 404 42.75 15.52 -1.44
CA ASP A 404 43.50 16.18 -0.39
C ASP A 404 43.74 17.68 -0.64
N LEU A 405 43.05 18.26 -1.64
CA LEU A 405 43.14 19.69 -1.98
C LEU A 405 42.69 20.57 -0.81
N LYS A 406 43.47 21.63 -0.53
CA LYS A 406 43.26 22.51 0.64
C LYS A 406 42.20 23.58 0.36
N ASN A 407 41.47 24.00 1.38
CA ASN A 407 40.57 25.14 1.30
C ASN A 407 41.31 26.42 0.92
N GLY A 408 40.72 27.19 0.02
CA GLY A 408 41.29 28.47 -0.46
C GLY A 408 42.46 28.34 -1.40
N SER A 409 42.79 27.13 -1.92
CA SER A 409 43.92 26.92 -2.83
C SER A 409 43.54 26.97 -4.32
N GLY A 410 42.26 26.99 -4.65
CA GLY A 410 41.76 27.04 -6.03
C GLY A 410 41.24 28.40 -6.45
N THR A 411 41.07 28.56 -7.75
CA THR A 411 40.45 29.72 -8.42
C THR A 411 39.13 29.28 -9.02
N ALA A 412 38.05 30.00 -8.75
CA ALA A 412 36.76 29.79 -9.38
C ALA A 412 36.81 30.27 -10.83
N ILE A 413 36.54 29.39 -11.79
CA ILE A 413 36.64 29.71 -13.23
C ILE A 413 35.28 29.88 -13.88
N GLY A 414 34.19 29.36 -13.30
CA GLY A 414 32.85 29.51 -13.87
C GLY A 414 31.79 28.62 -13.23
N ALA A 415 30.63 28.64 -13.83
CA ALA A 415 29.51 27.80 -13.41
C ALA A 415 28.73 27.25 -14.62
N VAL A 416 28.21 26.06 -14.42
CA VAL A 416 27.22 25.41 -15.28
C VAL A 416 25.87 25.49 -14.60
N VAL A 417 24.89 26.04 -15.28
CA VAL A 417 23.53 26.26 -14.77
C VAL A 417 22.55 25.34 -15.49
N LEU A 418 21.87 24.54 -14.75
CA LEU A 418 20.98 23.49 -15.24
C LEU A 418 19.56 23.74 -14.77
N ARG A 419 18.57 23.41 -15.59
CA ARG A 419 17.15 23.52 -15.28
C ARG A 419 16.54 22.14 -15.06
N ASN A 420 15.87 21.98 -13.93
CA ASN A 420 14.99 20.84 -13.67
C ASN A 420 13.54 21.29 -13.82
N SER A 421 12.81 20.73 -14.76
CA SER A 421 11.38 21.02 -14.93
C SER A 421 10.54 20.26 -13.92
N LEU A 422 9.42 20.85 -13.49
CA LEU A 422 8.40 20.11 -12.77
C LEU A 422 7.86 18.99 -13.67
N ARG A 423 7.61 17.85 -13.07
CA ARG A 423 6.91 16.75 -13.76
C ARG A 423 5.48 17.17 -14.08
N HIS A 424 4.99 16.83 -15.27
CA HIS A 424 3.63 17.16 -15.70
C HIS A 424 2.60 16.60 -14.69
N GLY A 425 1.61 17.42 -14.28
CA GLY A 425 0.51 17.04 -13.38
C GLY A 425 0.88 17.03 -11.88
N VAL A 426 2.07 17.53 -11.51
CA VAL A 426 2.47 17.60 -10.08
C VAL A 426 1.62 18.60 -9.32
N VAL A 427 1.30 19.76 -9.91
CA VAL A 427 0.49 20.81 -9.25
C VAL A 427 -0.89 20.28 -8.91
N GLU A 428 -1.56 19.63 -9.86
CA GLU A 428 -2.89 19.03 -9.66
C GLU A 428 -2.83 17.89 -8.62
N THR A 429 -1.75 17.14 -8.60
CA THR A 429 -1.53 16.05 -7.63
C THR A 429 -1.37 16.60 -6.21
N VAL A 430 -0.54 17.62 -6.05
CA VAL A 430 -0.31 18.30 -4.77
C VAL A 430 -1.61 18.94 -4.25
N ASP A 431 -2.34 19.64 -5.12
CA ASP A 431 -3.64 20.23 -4.76
C ASP A 431 -4.64 19.17 -4.33
N PHE A 432 -4.76 18.08 -5.10
CA PHE A 432 -5.62 16.96 -4.73
C PHE A 432 -5.25 16.39 -3.35
N LEU A 433 -3.97 16.07 -3.11
CA LEU A 433 -3.53 15.50 -1.83
C LEU A 433 -3.81 16.45 -0.67
N GLN A 434 -3.51 17.73 -0.83
CA GLN A 434 -3.77 18.75 0.20
C GLN A 434 -5.28 18.95 0.44
N SER A 435 -6.12 18.85 -0.61
CA SER A 435 -7.58 18.90 -0.48
C SER A 435 -8.13 17.70 0.29
N GLN A 436 -7.47 16.55 0.19
CA GLN A 436 -7.79 15.34 0.97
C GLN A 436 -7.23 15.38 2.41
N GLY A 437 -6.67 16.51 2.86
CA GLY A 437 -6.12 16.67 4.19
C GLY A 437 -4.74 16.02 4.39
N VAL A 438 -4.04 15.68 3.32
CA VAL A 438 -2.65 15.18 3.39
C VAL A 438 -1.69 16.35 3.51
N THR A 439 -0.89 16.36 4.58
CA THR A 439 0.20 17.32 4.75
C THR A 439 1.40 16.87 3.90
N ILE A 440 1.94 17.74 3.06
CA ILE A 440 3.13 17.42 2.26
C ILE A 440 4.36 18.02 2.94
N ARG A 441 5.44 17.25 3.04
CA ARG A 441 6.78 17.65 3.49
C ARG A 441 7.78 17.30 2.40
N VAL A 442 8.70 18.22 2.09
CA VAL A 442 9.79 17.96 1.13
C VAL A 442 11.07 17.66 1.89
N ILE A 443 11.68 16.50 1.59
CA ILE A 443 12.94 16.07 2.23
C ILE A 443 13.98 15.82 1.14
N SER A 444 14.97 16.69 1.01
CA SER A 444 15.91 16.64 -0.11
C SER A 444 17.37 16.81 0.34
N GLY A 445 18.28 16.20 -0.40
CA GLY A 445 19.73 16.45 -0.28
C GLY A 445 20.22 17.70 -0.99
N ASP A 446 19.34 18.46 -1.64
CA ASP A 446 19.67 19.62 -2.48
C ASP A 446 19.67 20.95 -1.71
N ASN A 447 20.13 22.01 -2.40
CA ASN A 447 20.19 23.37 -1.88
C ASN A 447 18.78 23.87 -1.48
N PRO A 448 18.60 24.51 -0.29
CA PRO A 448 17.30 24.94 0.21
C PRO A 448 16.57 25.89 -0.74
N ARG A 449 17.26 26.82 -1.39
CA ARG A 449 16.65 27.80 -2.31
C ARG A 449 15.99 27.12 -3.52
N THR A 450 16.69 26.19 -4.14
CA THR A 450 16.15 25.39 -5.25
C THR A 450 14.96 24.54 -4.82
N VAL A 451 15.04 23.93 -3.62
CA VAL A 451 13.93 23.12 -3.09
C VAL A 451 12.70 23.97 -2.78
N GLN A 452 12.90 25.17 -2.21
CA GLN A 452 11.82 26.13 -1.92
C GLN A 452 11.13 26.60 -3.20
N TYR A 453 11.92 26.92 -4.24
CA TYR A 453 11.38 27.31 -5.54
C TYR A 453 10.50 26.20 -6.14
N ILE A 454 11.01 24.97 -6.22
CA ILE A 454 10.28 23.82 -6.76
C ILE A 454 9.03 23.52 -5.93
N ALA A 455 9.10 23.60 -4.61
CA ALA A 455 7.95 23.38 -3.71
C ALA A 455 6.86 24.46 -3.91
N LYS A 456 7.27 25.72 -4.14
CA LYS A 456 6.37 26.83 -4.44
C LYS A 456 5.67 26.62 -5.78
N GLU A 457 6.44 26.32 -6.83
CA GLU A 457 5.90 26.01 -8.17
C GLU A 457 4.96 24.80 -8.17
N ALA A 458 5.24 23.79 -7.33
CA ALA A 458 4.39 22.62 -7.14
C ALA A 458 3.11 22.92 -6.34
N GLY A 459 2.94 24.11 -5.76
CA GLY A 459 1.77 24.49 -4.97
C GLY A 459 1.77 23.91 -3.54
N ILE A 460 2.93 23.54 -2.99
CA ILE A 460 3.06 23.04 -1.62
C ILE A 460 2.87 24.20 -0.64
N LYS A 461 2.06 24.01 0.40
CA LYS A 461 1.79 25.02 1.42
C LYS A 461 3.01 25.31 2.28
N HIS A 462 3.27 26.59 2.54
CA HIS A 462 4.36 27.09 3.40
C HIS A 462 5.76 26.71 2.92
N PRO A 463 6.11 26.95 1.64
CA PRO A 463 7.42 26.62 1.09
C PRO A 463 8.55 27.50 1.68
N GLU A 464 8.19 28.62 2.33
CA GLU A 464 9.14 29.49 3.03
C GLU A 464 9.72 28.88 4.31
N LYS A 465 9.03 27.86 4.88
CA LYS A 465 9.48 27.18 6.11
C LYS A 465 10.48 26.09 5.77
N ALA A 466 11.74 26.44 5.68
CA ALA A 466 12.84 25.51 5.38
C ALA A 466 13.88 25.47 6.51
N ILE A 467 14.49 24.29 6.71
CA ILE A 467 15.60 24.07 7.63
C ILE A 467 16.67 23.22 6.96
N LEU A 468 17.95 23.47 7.31
CA LEU A 468 19.09 22.68 6.83
C LEU A 468 19.32 21.42 7.67
N GLY A 469 19.83 20.37 7.06
CA GLY A 469 20.21 19.14 7.76
C GLY A 469 21.30 19.35 8.83
N GLU A 470 22.22 20.29 8.61
CA GLU A 470 23.25 20.69 9.59
C GLU A 470 22.60 21.32 10.82
N ASP A 471 21.64 22.24 10.64
CA ASP A 471 20.90 22.85 11.74
C ASP A 471 20.08 21.82 12.51
N LEU A 472 19.40 20.88 11.77
CA LEU A 472 18.66 19.78 12.38
C LEU A 472 19.56 18.86 13.23
N ALA A 473 20.80 18.64 12.82
CA ALA A 473 21.75 17.80 13.57
C ALA A 473 22.20 18.44 14.89
N ALA A 474 22.21 19.78 14.94
CA ALA A 474 22.61 20.56 16.13
C ALA A 474 21.51 20.67 17.19
N LEU A 475 20.24 20.36 16.85
CA LEU A 475 19.09 20.49 17.76
C LEU A 475 19.06 19.38 18.81
N SER A 476 18.63 19.74 20.02
CA SER A 476 18.21 18.76 21.02
C SER A 476 16.98 17.96 20.54
N GLU A 477 16.65 16.83 21.18
CA GLU A 477 15.53 15.98 20.79
C GLU A 477 14.18 16.73 20.80
N ASP A 478 13.95 17.59 21.82
CA ASP A 478 12.71 18.38 21.90
C ASP A 478 12.63 19.45 20.81
N GLU A 479 13.74 20.11 20.51
CA GLU A 479 13.83 21.11 19.44
C GLU A 479 13.68 20.45 18.07
N PHE A 480 14.30 19.29 17.86
CA PHE A 480 14.11 18.47 16.64
C PHE A 480 12.64 18.12 16.44
N ASN A 481 11.95 17.68 17.49
CA ASN A 481 10.54 17.34 17.44
C ASN A 481 9.67 18.55 17.06
N LYS A 482 9.96 19.74 17.59
CA LYS A 482 9.27 20.99 17.22
C LYS A 482 9.60 21.40 15.78
N ALA A 483 10.85 21.28 15.37
CA ALA A 483 11.29 21.58 14.02
C ALA A 483 10.58 20.68 12.98
N ALA A 484 10.53 19.38 13.22
CA ALA A 484 9.85 18.42 12.35
C ALA A 484 8.34 18.76 12.17
N ASP A 485 7.68 19.25 13.21
CA ASP A 485 6.27 19.65 13.12
C ASP A 485 6.07 21.02 12.44
N THR A 486 7.06 21.93 12.52
CA THR A 486 6.96 23.32 12.07
C THR A 486 7.38 23.53 10.61
N TYR A 487 8.51 22.92 10.19
CA TYR A 487 9.09 23.14 8.88
C TYR A 487 8.42 22.28 7.81
N THR A 488 8.32 22.83 6.59
CA THR A 488 7.76 22.15 5.43
C THR A 488 8.85 21.52 4.58
N ILE A 489 10.02 22.17 4.54
CA ILE A 489 11.16 21.78 3.69
C ILE A 489 12.35 21.45 4.58
N PHE A 490 12.93 20.28 4.33
CA PHE A 490 14.16 19.79 4.97
C PHE A 490 15.21 19.62 3.88
N ALA A 491 16.17 20.56 3.82
CA ALA A 491 17.16 20.63 2.75
C ALA A 491 18.54 20.16 3.23
N ARG A 492 19.38 19.64 2.34
CA ARG A 492 20.70 19.08 2.67
C ARG A 492 20.67 17.99 3.74
N VAL A 493 19.62 17.17 3.73
CA VAL A 493 19.37 16.11 4.72
C VAL A 493 20.12 14.85 4.33
N LEU A 494 20.75 14.20 5.30
CA LEU A 494 21.41 12.90 5.15
C LEU A 494 20.39 11.75 5.24
N PRO A 495 20.72 10.53 4.74
CA PRO A 495 19.79 9.39 4.75
C PRO A 495 19.26 9.00 6.13
N ASP A 496 20.11 9.00 7.15
CA ASP A 496 19.73 8.73 8.55
C ASP A 496 18.79 9.80 9.13
N GLN A 497 19.00 11.06 8.77
CA GLN A 497 18.09 12.15 9.15
C GLN A 497 16.73 12.03 8.45
N LYS A 498 16.67 11.55 7.18
CA LYS A 498 15.41 11.25 6.50
C LYS A 498 14.61 10.21 7.30
N GLU A 499 15.24 9.11 7.71
CA GLU A 499 14.62 8.08 8.54
C GLU A 499 14.13 8.64 9.88
N ARG A 500 14.96 9.44 10.58
CA ARG A 500 14.60 10.07 11.86
C ARG A 500 13.39 11.00 11.73
N LEU A 501 13.28 11.78 10.66
CA LEU A 501 12.11 12.62 10.36
C LEU A 501 10.86 11.78 10.17
N ILE A 502 10.91 10.70 9.36
CA ILE A 502 9.77 9.79 9.16
C ILE A 502 9.32 9.19 10.50
N ASN A 503 10.27 8.70 11.31
CA ASN A 503 9.98 8.16 12.64
C ASN A 503 9.26 9.19 13.53
N ARG A 504 9.73 10.44 13.54
CA ARG A 504 9.09 11.52 14.30
C ARG A 504 7.67 11.82 13.83
N PHE A 505 7.42 11.87 12.51
CA PHE A 505 6.08 12.08 11.98
C PHE A 505 5.11 10.97 12.42
N GLN A 506 5.55 9.72 12.45
CA GLN A 506 4.76 8.58 12.95
C GLN A 506 4.47 8.72 14.45
N GLN A 507 5.47 9.11 15.27
CA GLN A 507 5.31 9.33 16.70
C GLN A 507 4.33 10.47 17.02
N SER A 508 4.19 11.46 16.13
CA SER A 508 3.17 12.51 16.25
C SER A 508 1.74 12.02 15.92
N GLY A 509 1.56 10.70 15.70
CA GLY A 509 0.28 10.06 15.42
C GLY A 509 -0.22 10.20 13.98
N LYS A 510 0.64 10.68 13.06
CA LYS A 510 0.33 10.79 11.63
C LYS A 510 0.68 9.50 10.92
N PHE A 511 -0.22 9.03 10.05
CA PHE A 511 0.08 7.96 9.13
C PHE A 511 0.91 8.53 7.98
N THR A 512 2.17 8.12 7.93
CA THR A 512 3.21 8.80 7.15
C THR A 512 3.61 7.98 5.93
N GLY A 513 3.49 8.60 4.74
CA GLY A 513 4.06 8.07 3.49
C GLY A 513 5.39 8.71 3.15
N MET A 514 6.24 7.99 2.43
CA MET A 514 7.47 8.50 1.81
C MET A 514 7.47 8.13 0.32
N VAL A 515 7.75 9.12 -0.53
CA VAL A 515 7.99 8.91 -1.97
C VAL A 515 9.45 9.26 -2.27
N GLY A 516 10.17 8.34 -2.89
CA GLY A 516 11.56 8.54 -3.28
C GLY A 516 12.00 7.53 -4.34
N ASP A 517 13.10 7.82 -5.03
CA ASP A 517 13.65 7.00 -6.11
C ASP A 517 15.12 6.61 -5.88
N GLY A 518 15.83 7.36 -5.02
CA GLY A 518 17.25 7.19 -4.76
C GLY A 518 17.57 6.12 -3.70
N VAL A 519 18.81 5.60 -3.73
CA VAL A 519 19.34 4.71 -2.68
C VAL A 519 19.27 5.37 -1.30
N ASN A 520 19.48 6.69 -1.25
CA ASN A 520 19.45 7.52 -0.04
C ASN A 520 18.09 7.56 0.65
N ASP A 521 17.01 7.15 -0.05
CA ASP A 521 15.64 7.13 0.45
C ASP A 521 15.25 5.78 1.04
N ALA A 522 16.04 4.72 0.80
CA ALA A 522 15.67 3.34 1.13
C ALA A 522 15.34 3.16 2.63
N LEU A 523 16.10 3.77 3.54
CA LEU A 523 15.82 3.70 4.99
C LEU A 523 14.50 4.40 5.34
N ALA A 524 14.27 5.59 4.80
CA ALA A 524 13.05 6.36 5.01
C ALA A 524 11.83 5.66 4.39
N LEU A 525 11.95 5.09 3.17
CA LEU A 525 10.91 4.28 2.51
C LEU A 525 10.52 3.06 3.35
N LYS A 526 11.51 2.31 3.86
CA LYS A 526 11.27 1.13 4.71
C LYS A 526 10.63 1.50 6.04
N LYS A 527 10.98 2.66 6.61
CA LYS A 527 10.46 3.14 7.90
C LYS A 527 9.05 3.68 7.81
N ALA A 528 8.67 4.27 6.68
CA ALA A 528 7.35 4.86 6.46
C ALA A 528 6.22 3.83 6.61
N ASP A 529 5.02 4.28 6.98
CA ASP A 529 3.80 3.43 6.97
C ASP A 529 3.39 3.09 5.53
N LEU A 530 3.82 3.91 4.57
CA LEU A 530 3.63 3.70 3.13
C LEU A 530 4.88 4.15 2.38
N GLY A 531 5.76 3.22 2.02
CA GLY A 531 6.88 3.47 1.13
C GLY A 531 6.46 3.39 -0.33
N VAL A 532 6.74 4.43 -1.12
CA VAL A 532 6.40 4.51 -2.55
C VAL A 532 7.67 4.78 -3.36
N ALA A 533 8.03 3.86 -4.24
CA ALA A 533 9.20 4.00 -5.12
C ALA A 533 8.80 4.18 -6.58
N MET A 534 9.68 4.82 -7.35
CA MET A 534 9.57 4.88 -8.81
C MET A 534 10.11 3.58 -9.44
N TYR A 535 9.53 3.15 -10.56
CA TYR A 535 10.00 1.95 -11.26
C TYR A 535 11.42 2.10 -11.82
N ALA A 536 11.77 3.28 -12.35
CA ALA A 536 13.12 3.61 -12.81
C ALA A 536 14.09 3.95 -11.66
N GLY A 537 13.59 4.05 -10.42
CA GLY A 537 14.41 4.32 -9.25
C GLY A 537 15.34 3.16 -8.90
N ALA A 538 16.22 3.40 -7.92
CA ALA A 538 17.20 2.42 -7.46
C ALA A 538 16.53 1.09 -7.04
N PRO A 539 17.12 -0.07 -7.41
CA PRO A 539 16.61 -1.39 -7.01
C PRO A 539 16.41 -1.53 -5.51
N ALA A 540 17.33 -0.97 -4.69
CA ALA A 540 17.23 -0.95 -3.24
C ALA A 540 15.95 -0.28 -2.73
N SER A 541 15.58 0.87 -3.30
CA SER A 541 14.37 1.62 -2.95
C SER A 541 13.11 0.85 -3.36
N ARG A 542 13.09 0.25 -4.55
CA ARG A 542 11.98 -0.61 -5.01
C ARG A 542 11.76 -1.80 -4.09
N ARG A 543 12.84 -2.44 -3.62
CA ARG A 543 12.76 -3.67 -2.81
C ARG A 543 12.14 -3.43 -1.43
N VAL A 544 12.36 -2.26 -0.84
CA VAL A 544 11.86 -1.93 0.51
C VAL A 544 10.52 -1.20 0.50
N SER A 545 10.08 -0.71 -0.66
CA SER A 545 8.83 0.03 -0.79
C SER A 545 7.60 -0.88 -0.70
N ASP A 546 6.46 -0.30 -0.38
CA ASP A 546 5.17 -0.99 -0.36
C ASP A 546 4.44 -0.87 -1.70
N ILE A 547 4.76 0.19 -2.47
CA ILE A 547 4.20 0.50 -3.78
C ILE A 547 5.30 0.86 -4.75
N ILE A 548 5.16 0.43 -6.01
CA ILE A 548 5.99 0.87 -7.13
C ILE A 548 5.12 1.59 -8.17
N LEU A 549 5.52 2.79 -8.57
CA LEU A 549 4.86 3.56 -9.63
C LEU A 549 5.45 3.18 -11.00
N LEU A 550 4.72 2.35 -11.76
CA LEU A 550 5.20 1.75 -13.01
C LEU A 550 5.42 2.77 -14.14
N ASN A 551 4.79 3.93 -14.06
CA ASN A 551 4.96 5.03 -15.02
C ASN A 551 5.98 6.08 -14.54
N ASN A 552 6.73 5.79 -13.50
CA ASN A 552 7.70 6.70 -12.88
C ASN A 552 7.10 8.06 -12.51
N SER A 553 5.83 8.10 -12.15
CA SER A 553 5.14 9.36 -11.89
C SER A 553 4.37 9.35 -10.58
N PHE A 554 4.76 10.24 -9.71
CA PHE A 554 4.05 10.60 -8.48
C PHE A 554 2.56 10.95 -8.74
N THR A 555 2.23 11.42 -9.95
CA THR A 555 0.87 11.82 -10.34
C THR A 555 -0.12 10.65 -10.41
N SER A 556 0.33 9.41 -10.30
CA SER A 556 -0.55 8.23 -10.18
C SER A 556 -1.08 8.01 -8.76
N LEU A 557 -0.49 8.65 -7.75
CA LEU A 557 -0.88 8.45 -6.35
C LEU A 557 -2.33 8.85 -6.03
N PRO A 558 -2.89 9.96 -6.57
CA PRO A 558 -4.31 10.28 -6.41
C PRO A 558 -5.26 9.17 -6.85
N MET A 559 -4.97 8.50 -7.96
CA MET A 559 -5.76 7.36 -8.42
C MET A 559 -5.66 6.19 -7.44
N GLY A 560 -4.45 5.92 -6.93
CA GLY A 560 -4.21 4.91 -5.90
C GLY A 560 -5.02 5.18 -4.63
N MET A 561 -5.03 6.42 -4.14
CA MET A 561 -5.81 6.82 -2.97
C MET A 561 -7.32 6.69 -3.20
N LYS A 562 -7.83 7.10 -4.37
CA LYS A 562 -9.26 6.94 -4.71
C LYS A 562 -9.66 5.47 -4.71
N LEU A 563 -8.89 4.60 -5.36
CA LEU A 563 -9.13 3.17 -5.39
C LEU A 563 -9.00 2.52 -4.00
N GLY A 564 -7.99 2.91 -3.20
CA GLY A 564 -7.84 2.47 -1.82
C GLY A 564 -9.07 2.80 -0.96
N ASN A 565 -9.54 4.04 -1.03
CA ASN A 565 -10.76 4.47 -0.33
C ASN A 565 -12.01 3.70 -0.80
N GLN A 566 -12.15 3.41 -2.11
CA GLN A 566 -13.26 2.59 -2.63
C GLN A 566 -13.24 1.16 -2.06
N ILE A 567 -12.05 0.55 -1.98
CA ILE A 567 -11.89 -0.79 -1.43
C ILE A 567 -12.24 -0.81 0.06
N MET A 568 -11.75 0.17 0.82
CA MET A 568 -12.06 0.31 2.25
C MET A 568 -13.57 0.49 2.48
N GLN A 569 -14.23 1.31 1.65
CA GLN A 569 -15.68 1.50 1.70
C GLN A 569 -16.44 0.21 1.37
N ALA A 570 -15.98 -0.56 0.38
CA ALA A 570 -16.60 -1.84 0.06
C ALA A 570 -16.49 -2.84 1.22
N ILE A 571 -15.33 -2.87 1.90
CA ILE A 571 -15.15 -3.72 3.09
C ILE A 571 -16.10 -3.28 4.22
N GLU A 572 -16.28 -1.98 4.43
CA GLU A 572 -17.19 -1.45 5.44
C GLU A 572 -18.66 -1.81 5.13
N VAL A 573 -19.09 -1.66 3.88
CA VAL A 573 -20.41 -2.08 3.43
C VAL A 573 -20.64 -3.57 3.66
N ILE A 574 -19.67 -4.41 3.33
CA ILE A 574 -19.76 -5.85 3.55
C ILE A 574 -19.81 -6.17 5.05
N ALA A 575 -19.01 -5.50 5.88
CA ALA A 575 -19.05 -5.65 7.33
C ALA A 575 -20.45 -5.33 7.89
N VAL A 576 -21.10 -4.26 7.42
CA VAL A 576 -22.48 -3.91 7.77
C VAL A 576 -23.45 -5.08 7.50
N LEU A 577 -23.34 -5.72 6.32
CA LEU A 577 -24.23 -6.87 5.97
C LEU A 577 -24.03 -8.04 6.94
N PHE A 578 -22.78 -8.39 7.25
CA PHE A 578 -22.49 -9.48 8.18
C PHE A 578 -22.95 -9.17 9.61
N PHE A 579 -22.67 -7.97 10.13
CA PHE A 579 -23.09 -7.59 11.49
C PHE A 579 -24.60 -7.46 11.61
N HIS A 580 -25.28 -6.96 10.58
CA HIS A 580 -26.73 -6.96 10.56
C HIS A 580 -27.29 -8.37 10.76
N LYS A 581 -26.80 -9.35 9.98
CA LYS A 581 -27.21 -10.75 10.10
C LYS A 581 -27.02 -11.30 11.52
N ILE A 582 -25.84 -11.05 12.10
CA ILE A 582 -25.50 -11.55 13.44
C ILE A 582 -26.40 -10.94 14.50
N ILE A 583 -26.53 -9.62 14.49
CA ILE A 583 -27.28 -8.90 15.54
C ILE A 583 -28.77 -9.22 15.47
N TYR A 584 -29.37 -9.20 14.27
CA TYR A 584 -30.79 -9.54 14.16
C TYR A 584 -31.06 -10.99 14.51
N GLY A 585 -30.18 -11.93 14.13
CA GLY A 585 -30.32 -13.34 14.43
C GLY A 585 -30.24 -13.64 15.93
N VAL A 586 -29.27 -13.00 16.63
CA VAL A 586 -29.19 -13.09 18.11
C VAL A 586 -30.41 -12.47 18.77
N THR A 587 -30.86 -11.30 18.26
CA THR A 587 -32.06 -10.62 18.80
C THR A 587 -33.31 -11.47 18.64
N LEU A 588 -33.50 -12.08 17.46
CA LEU A 588 -34.61 -13.00 17.22
C LEU A 588 -34.58 -14.20 18.14
N LEU A 589 -33.40 -14.83 18.31
CA LEU A 589 -33.24 -15.97 19.19
C LEU A 589 -33.56 -15.63 20.65
N LEU A 590 -33.02 -14.54 21.17
CA LEU A 590 -33.31 -14.07 22.52
C LEU A 590 -34.80 -13.75 22.71
N ALA A 591 -35.42 -13.11 21.69
CA ALA A 591 -36.83 -12.80 21.71
C ALA A 591 -37.68 -14.08 21.74
N THR A 592 -37.37 -15.12 20.95
CA THR A 592 -38.12 -16.39 20.96
C THR A 592 -37.98 -17.11 22.28
N ILE A 593 -36.81 -17.09 22.93
CA ILE A 593 -36.61 -17.63 24.27
C ILE A 593 -37.48 -16.89 25.31
N LEU A 594 -37.51 -15.52 25.23
CA LEU A 594 -38.28 -14.70 26.18
C LEU A 594 -39.81 -14.90 26.08
N ILE A 595 -40.30 -15.20 24.87
CA ILE A 595 -41.76 -15.44 24.64
C ILE A 595 -42.13 -16.90 24.66
N ASP A 596 -41.20 -17.79 25.10
CA ASP A 596 -41.39 -19.24 25.19
C ASP A 596 -41.87 -19.88 23.88
N MET A 597 -41.17 -19.59 22.79
CA MET A 597 -41.45 -20.12 21.45
C MET A 597 -40.23 -20.77 20.85
N ASN A 598 -40.44 -21.81 20.03
CA ASN A 598 -39.39 -22.44 19.27
C ASN A 598 -38.74 -21.47 18.26
N TYR A 599 -37.45 -21.62 18.04
CA TYR A 599 -36.74 -20.84 17.04
C TYR A 599 -37.25 -21.14 15.61
N PRO A 600 -37.67 -20.11 14.80
CA PRO A 600 -38.41 -20.37 13.57
C PRO A 600 -37.55 -20.88 12.40
N TYR A 601 -36.21 -20.83 12.53
CA TYR A 601 -35.33 -21.15 11.42
C TYR A 601 -34.68 -22.53 11.56
N SER A 602 -34.82 -23.33 10.48
CA SER A 602 -33.98 -24.51 10.26
C SER A 602 -32.61 -24.08 9.68
N PRO A 603 -31.57 -24.93 9.76
CA PRO A 603 -30.29 -24.67 9.13
C PRO A 603 -30.38 -24.36 7.63
N ARG A 604 -31.33 -24.96 6.93
CA ARG A 604 -31.60 -24.73 5.50
C ARG A 604 -32.17 -23.34 5.22
N HIS A 605 -33.06 -22.84 6.07
CA HIS A 605 -33.58 -21.49 6.06
C HIS A 605 -32.46 -20.44 6.17
N ILE A 606 -31.53 -20.64 7.12
CA ILE A 606 -30.39 -19.74 7.31
C ILE A 606 -29.49 -19.67 6.06
N THR A 607 -29.28 -20.81 5.39
CA THR A 607 -28.49 -20.83 4.16
C THR A 607 -29.18 -20.08 3.03
N PHE A 608 -30.50 -20.25 2.86
CA PHE A 608 -31.27 -19.46 1.90
C PHE A 608 -31.11 -17.97 2.15
N MET A 609 -31.30 -17.53 3.38
CA MET A 609 -31.12 -16.14 3.77
C MET A 609 -29.68 -15.67 3.51
N ASN A 610 -28.65 -16.46 3.82
CA ASN A 610 -27.25 -16.10 3.58
C ASN A 610 -26.95 -15.83 2.11
N ILE A 611 -27.59 -16.52 1.18
CA ILE A 611 -27.44 -16.25 -0.26
C ILE A 611 -27.85 -14.82 -0.56
N PHE A 612 -28.99 -14.36 -0.05
CA PHE A 612 -29.54 -13.04 -0.38
C PHE A 612 -29.00 -11.91 0.51
N LEU A 613 -28.82 -12.17 1.82
CA LEU A 613 -28.40 -11.13 2.76
C LEU A 613 -26.89 -10.86 2.72
N VAL A 614 -26.10 -11.85 2.33
CA VAL A 614 -24.65 -11.80 2.45
C VAL A 614 -23.96 -12.10 1.11
N THR A 615 -24.16 -13.28 0.54
CA THR A 615 -23.34 -13.76 -0.59
C THR A 615 -23.54 -12.90 -1.86
N MET A 616 -24.78 -12.76 -2.31
CA MET A 616 -25.09 -11.95 -3.50
C MET A 616 -24.71 -10.47 -3.33
N PRO A 617 -25.07 -9.78 -2.21
CA PRO A 617 -24.67 -8.40 -2.01
C PRO A 617 -23.15 -8.24 -1.89
N THR A 618 -22.45 -9.17 -1.23
CA THR A 618 -20.98 -9.14 -1.14
C THR A 618 -20.34 -9.24 -2.52
N LEU A 619 -20.82 -10.17 -3.36
CA LEU A 619 -20.34 -10.29 -4.74
C LEU A 619 -20.63 -9.01 -5.55
N MET A 620 -21.82 -8.46 -5.42
CA MET A 620 -22.20 -7.21 -6.07
C MET A 620 -21.25 -6.07 -5.68
N TRP A 621 -21.02 -5.85 -4.38
CA TRP A 621 -20.15 -4.77 -3.89
C TRP A 621 -18.66 -5.02 -4.16
N THR A 622 -18.25 -6.28 -4.35
CA THR A 622 -16.89 -6.63 -4.78
C THR A 622 -16.67 -6.27 -6.25
N LEU A 623 -17.65 -6.57 -7.12
CA LEU A 623 -17.55 -6.27 -8.55
C LEU A 623 -17.79 -4.78 -8.87
N PHE A 624 -18.70 -4.15 -8.13
CA PHE A 624 -19.13 -2.75 -8.30
C PHE A 624 -18.95 -1.99 -6.98
N PRO A 625 -17.70 -1.72 -6.55
CA PRO A 625 -17.42 -1.08 -5.27
C PRO A 625 -18.04 0.32 -5.23
N PRO A 626 -18.57 0.73 -4.07
CA PRO A 626 -19.18 2.04 -3.91
C PRO A 626 -18.12 3.15 -3.99
N VAL A 627 -18.56 4.35 -4.35
CA VAL A 627 -17.67 5.51 -4.40
C VAL A 627 -17.83 6.30 -3.10
N PRO A 628 -16.79 6.39 -2.25
CA PRO A 628 -16.86 7.17 -1.02
C PRO A 628 -17.01 8.66 -1.34
N LYS A 629 -17.87 9.36 -0.62
CA LYS A 629 -17.99 10.82 -0.70
C LYS A 629 -16.96 11.53 0.17
N HIS A 630 -16.50 10.87 1.21
CA HIS A 630 -15.48 11.36 2.12
C HIS A 630 -14.45 10.29 2.37
N ARG A 631 -13.34 10.74 2.92
CA ARG A 631 -12.26 9.86 3.31
C ARG A 631 -12.66 9.01 4.52
N ILE A 632 -12.46 7.70 4.41
CA ILE A 632 -12.74 6.78 5.51
C ILE A 632 -11.65 6.92 6.57
N ASN A 633 -12.07 6.94 7.84
CA ASN A 633 -11.16 6.89 8.97
C ASN A 633 -11.10 5.46 9.53
N PRO A 634 -10.06 4.67 9.22
CA PRO A 634 -9.99 3.28 9.67
C PRO A 634 -9.89 3.10 11.18
N LYS A 635 -9.44 4.12 11.93
CA LYS A 635 -9.47 4.10 13.40
C LYS A 635 -10.91 4.09 13.95
N ARG A 636 -11.86 4.64 13.19
CA ARG A 636 -13.28 4.70 13.53
C ARG A 636 -14.10 3.60 12.84
N PHE A 637 -13.50 2.79 11.97
CA PHE A 637 -14.16 1.77 11.17
C PHE A 637 -15.18 0.95 11.97
N TRP A 638 -14.76 0.36 13.08
CA TRP A 638 -15.64 -0.46 13.91
C TRP A 638 -16.73 0.35 14.58
N HIS A 639 -16.39 1.52 15.12
CA HIS A 639 -17.36 2.40 15.75
C HIS A 639 -18.42 2.84 14.75
N ASP A 640 -18.04 3.28 13.57
CA ASP A 640 -18.96 3.82 12.56
C ASP A 640 -19.82 2.69 11.97
N THR A 641 -19.23 1.53 11.68
CA THR A 641 -19.96 0.34 11.25
C THR A 641 -21.02 -0.11 12.29
N LEU A 642 -20.64 -0.24 13.55
CA LEU A 642 -21.55 -0.71 14.60
C LEU A 642 -22.60 0.34 14.95
N LEU A 643 -22.26 1.63 15.00
CA LEU A 643 -23.20 2.72 15.19
C LEU A 643 -24.31 2.72 14.14
N ALA A 644 -23.93 2.46 12.89
CA ALA A 644 -24.86 2.44 11.78
C ALA A 644 -25.77 1.19 11.79
N VAL A 645 -25.20 0.00 12.03
CA VAL A 645 -25.91 -1.26 11.82
C VAL A 645 -26.70 -1.74 13.03
N THR A 646 -26.23 -1.50 14.27
CA THR A 646 -26.83 -2.08 15.47
C THR A 646 -28.30 -1.72 15.65
N PRO A 647 -28.72 -0.44 15.60
CA PRO A 647 -30.12 -0.10 15.80
C PRO A 647 -31.02 -0.66 14.69
N ILE A 648 -30.55 -0.71 13.46
CA ILE A 648 -31.30 -1.26 12.31
C ILE A 648 -31.48 -2.76 12.48
N ALA A 649 -30.44 -3.48 12.88
CA ALA A 649 -30.47 -4.92 13.10
C ALA A 649 -31.34 -5.33 14.29
N LEU A 650 -31.31 -4.55 15.38
CA LEU A 650 -32.20 -4.77 16.54
C LEU A 650 -33.67 -4.62 16.13
N ILE A 651 -34.02 -3.57 15.38
CA ILE A 651 -35.40 -3.38 14.86
C ILE A 651 -35.78 -4.55 13.94
N THR A 652 -34.89 -5.00 13.06
CA THR A 652 -35.14 -6.19 12.24
C THR A 652 -35.47 -7.40 13.11
N GLY A 653 -34.62 -7.71 14.10
CA GLY A 653 -34.77 -8.87 14.97
C GLY A 653 -36.09 -8.84 15.78
N VAL A 654 -36.41 -7.70 16.40
CA VAL A 654 -37.67 -7.52 17.15
C VAL A 654 -38.88 -7.60 16.23
N THR A 655 -38.84 -6.98 15.03
CA THR A 655 -39.96 -7.02 14.09
C THR A 655 -40.20 -8.44 13.54
N VAL A 656 -39.12 -9.16 13.22
CA VAL A 656 -39.23 -10.56 12.78
C VAL A 656 -39.74 -11.45 13.89
N ALA A 657 -39.32 -11.26 15.15
CA ALA A 657 -39.83 -11.98 16.31
C ALA A 657 -41.33 -11.69 16.56
N PHE A 658 -41.72 -10.42 16.48
CA PHE A 658 -43.11 -10.00 16.58
C PHE A 658 -43.97 -10.61 15.45
N THR A 659 -43.46 -10.58 14.22
CA THR A 659 -44.16 -11.21 13.07
C THR A 659 -44.36 -12.68 13.29
N TYR A 660 -43.33 -13.40 13.73
CA TYR A 660 -43.41 -14.83 14.05
C TYR A 660 -44.41 -15.11 15.16
N TRP A 661 -44.34 -14.34 16.24
CA TRP A 661 -45.27 -14.50 17.39
C TRP A 661 -46.72 -14.27 16.99
N ILE A 662 -47.05 -13.12 16.39
CA ILE A 662 -48.45 -12.78 16.09
C ILE A 662 -49.08 -13.73 15.06
N THR A 663 -48.28 -14.14 14.05
CA THR A 663 -48.75 -15.07 13.02
C THR A 663 -48.93 -16.49 13.59
N SER A 664 -48.05 -16.93 14.49
CA SER A 664 -48.19 -18.21 15.17
C SER A 664 -49.44 -18.27 16.06
N VAL A 665 -49.78 -17.18 16.77
CA VAL A 665 -50.98 -17.07 17.61
C VAL A 665 -52.25 -17.03 16.77
N MET A 666 -52.25 -16.30 15.66
CA MET A 666 -53.45 -16.11 14.82
C MET A 666 -53.70 -17.29 13.88
N PHE A 667 -52.71 -18.07 13.52
CA PHE A 667 -52.83 -19.22 12.62
C PHE A 667 -52.30 -20.53 13.28
N PRO A 668 -52.91 -20.99 14.38
CA PRO A 668 -52.49 -22.23 15.01
C PRO A 668 -52.65 -23.40 14.04
N GLY A 669 -51.65 -24.29 13.96
CA GLY A 669 -51.64 -25.41 13.02
C GLY A 669 -50.95 -25.18 11.70
N HIS A 670 -50.56 -23.92 11.36
CA HIS A 670 -49.85 -23.55 10.13
C HIS A 670 -48.35 -23.29 10.38
N ALA A 671 -47.72 -24.00 11.32
CA ALA A 671 -46.35 -23.70 11.75
C ALA A 671 -45.31 -23.67 10.63
N ALA A 672 -45.40 -24.54 9.63
CA ALA A 672 -44.46 -24.57 8.49
C ALA A 672 -44.66 -23.36 7.54
N GLU A 673 -45.93 -22.93 7.33
CA GLU A 673 -46.21 -21.72 6.54
C GLU A 673 -45.74 -20.45 7.27
N VAL A 674 -45.98 -20.38 8.59
CA VAL A 674 -45.50 -19.29 9.46
C VAL A 674 -43.97 -19.20 9.43
N ALA A 675 -43.26 -20.32 9.54
CA ALA A 675 -41.80 -20.34 9.44
C ALA A 675 -41.31 -19.84 8.07
N THR A 676 -41.93 -20.33 6.97
CA THR A 676 -41.62 -19.88 5.60
C THR A 676 -41.83 -18.37 5.44
N MET A 677 -42.94 -17.82 5.92
CA MET A 677 -43.26 -16.39 5.85
C MET A 677 -42.32 -15.55 6.74
N THR A 678 -41.88 -16.09 7.87
CA THR A 678 -40.90 -15.46 8.76
C THR A 678 -39.52 -15.33 8.05
N VAL A 679 -39.08 -16.37 7.32
CA VAL A 679 -37.87 -16.34 6.48
C VAL A 679 -37.99 -15.28 5.39
N LEU A 680 -39.14 -15.20 4.71
CA LEU A 680 -39.37 -14.17 3.68
C LEU A 680 -39.33 -12.76 4.25
N THR A 681 -39.89 -12.54 5.46
CA THR A 681 -39.81 -11.25 6.15
C THR A 681 -38.39 -10.85 6.46
N ALA A 682 -37.57 -11.76 7.01
CA ALA A 682 -36.16 -11.50 7.27
C ALA A 682 -35.38 -11.22 5.97
N THR A 683 -35.69 -11.98 4.90
CA THR A 683 -35.08 -11.77 3.58
C THR A 683 -35.44 -10.40 3.02
N LEU A 684 -36.70 -9.95 3.19
CA LEU A 684 -37.14 -8.60 2.78
C LEU A 684 -36.32 -7.50 3.49
N PHE A 685 -36.12 -7.60 4.80
CA PHE A 685 -35.28 -6.66 5.55
C PHE A 685 -33.82 -6.68 5.08
N GLY A 686 -33.27 -7.85 4.76
CA GLY A 686 -31.92 -7.95 4.23
C GLY A 686 -31.76 -7.32 2.86
N VAL A 687 -32.73 -7.53 1.96
CA VAL A 687 -32.77 -6.84 0.65
C VAL A 687 -32.90 -5.32 0.83
N TYR A 688 -33.77 -4.90 1.75
CA TYR A 688 -33.96 -3.49 2.09
C TYR A 688 -32.66 -2.86 2.62
N LEU A 689 -31.89 -3.57 3.45
CA LEU A 689 -30.61 -3.12 3.95
C LEU A 689 -29.62 -2.78 2.82
N VAL A 690 -29.58 -3.56 1.74
CA VAL A 690 -28.69 -3.28 0.59
C VAL A 690 -28.98 -1.89 -0.02
N PHE A 691 -30.22 -1.42 0.08
CA PHE A 691 -30.59 -0.06 -0.35
C PHE A 691 -30.29 0.98 0.73
N LEU A 692 -30.46 0.64 2.02
CA LEU A 692 -30.17 1.55 3.13
C LEU A 692 -28.67 1.84 3.32
N VAL A 693 -27.79 0.89 3.02
CA VAL A 693 -26.35 1.02 3.23
C VAL A 693 -25.77 2.28 2.56
N GLY A 694 -26.25 2.64 1.36
CA GLY A 694 -25.83 3.85 0.68
C GLY A 694 -26.19 5.14 1.42
N ILE A 695 -27.27 5.12 2.20
CA ILE A 695 -27.73 6.25 3.03
C ILE A 695 -26.98 6.26 4.36
N MET A 696 -26.80 5.08 4.97
CA MET A 696 -26.15 4.90 6.27
C MET A 696 -24.69 5.34 6.28
N LEU A 697 -23.96 5.00 5.22
CA LEU A 697 -22.53 5.27 5.09
C LEU A 697 -22.24 6.48 4.18
N ASP A 698 -23.29 7.23 3.79
CA ASP A 698 -23.21 8.38 2.88
C ASP A 698 -22.35 8.12 1.63
N VAL A 699 -22.63 7.03 0.94
CA VAL A 699 -21.88 6.57 -0.22
C VAL A 699 -22.51 7.09 -1.52
N ALA A 700 -21.68 7.53 -2.46
CA ALA A 700 -22.17 7.87 -3.79
C ALA A 700 -22.46 6.60 -4.60
N ILE A 701 -23.64 6.57 -5.22
CA ILE A 701 -24.09 5.46 -6.06
C ILE A 701 -24.05 5.93 -7.51
N ASP A 702 -23.04 5.52 -8.20
CA ASP A 702 -22.88 5.81 -9.62
C ASP A 702 -23.87 5.00 -10.49
N LYS A 703 -23.85 5.23 -11.81
CA LYS A 703 -24.73 4.53 -12.76
C LYS A 703 -24.49 3.01 -12.75
N SER A 704 -23.24 2.56 -12.52
CA SER A 704 -22.88 1.14 -12.51
C SER A 704 -23.41 0.44 -11.27
N ALA A 705 -23.27 1.05 -10.11
CA ALA A 705 -23.82 0.55 -8.85
C ALA A 705 -25.34 0.54 -8.82
N LYS A 706 -26.01 1.52 -9.48
CA LYS A 706 -27.48 1.49 -9.68
C LYS A 706 -27.93 0.29 -10.51
N ARG A 707 -27.23 0.01 -11.63
CA ARG A 707 -27.50 -1.17 -12.46
C ARG A 707 -27.26 -2.46 -11.69
N ALA A 708 -26.15 -2.54 -10.93
CA ALA A 708 -25.84 -3.69 -10.10
C ALA A 708 -26.91 -3.98 -9.04
N ARG A 709 -27.45 -2.94 -8.37
CA ARG A 709 -28.58 -3.07 -7.43
C ARG A 709 -29.85 -3.57 -8.11
N LEU A 710 -30.13 -3.10 -9.32
CA LEU A 710 -31.28 -3.59 -10.08
C LEU A 710 -31.12 -5.06 -10.45
N LEU A 711 -29.94 -5.46 -10.95
CA LEU A 711 -29.63 -6.85 -11.26
C LEU A 711 -29.70 -7.75 -10.02
N TYR A 712 -29.21 -7.26 -8.87
CA TYR A 712 -29.36 -7.94 -7.60
C TYR A 712 -30.84 -8.16 -7.24
N LEU A 713 -31.66 -7.12 -7.31
CA LEU A 713 -33.10 -7.22 -7.02
C LEU A 713 -33.79 -8.24 -7.94
N LEU A 714 -33.49 -8.17 -9.24
CA LEU A 714 -34.03 -9.13 -10.21
C LEU A 714 -33.58 -10.56 -9.89
N SER A 715 -32.31 -10.76 -9.53
CA SER A 715 -31.80 -12.08 -9.14
C SER A 715 -32.49 -12.62 -7.87
N VAL A 716 -32.72 -11.74 -6.88
CA VAL A 716 -33.50 -12.10 -5.67
C VAL A 716 -34.89 -12.59 -6.03
N ILE A 717 -35.60 -11.82 -6.88
CA ILE A 717 -36.96 -12.18 -7.31
C ILE A 717 -36.96 -13.51 -8.07
N ILE A 718 -36.03 -13.70 -9.02
CA ILE A 718 -35.96 -14.92 -9.84
C ILE A 718 -35.64 -16.15 -8.96
N VAL A 719 -34.66 -16.05 -8.07
CA VAL A 719 -34.25 -17.20 -7.22
C VAL A 719 -35.33 -17.48 -6.17
N ALA A 720 -35.92 -16.47 -5.55
CA ALA A 720 -37.04 -16.64 -4.62
C ALA A 720 -38.24 -17.31 -5.32
N ALA A 721 -38.68 -16.76 -6.46
CA ALA A 721 -39.76 -17.33 -7.24
C ALA A 721 -39.47 -18.79 -7.65
N GLY A 722 -38.25 -19.07 -8.12
CA GLY A 722 -37.82 -20.44 -8.44
C GLY A 722 -37.85 -21.38 -7.24
N SER A 723 -37.36 -20.92 -6.06
CA SER A 723 -37.33 -21.71 -4.84
C SER A 723 -38.74 -22.10 -4.35
N PHE A 724 -39.76 -21.31 -4.65
CA PHE A 724 -41.14 -21.64 -4.27
C PHE A 724 -41.93 -22.32 -5.41
N SER A 725 -41.58 -22.12 -6.66
CA SER A 725 -42.27 -22.71 -7.82
C SER A 725 -41.88 -24.17 -8.07
N PHE A 726 -40.61 -24.52 -7.85
CA PHE A 726 -40.13 -25.88 -8.09
C PHE A 726 -40.21 -26.73 -6.78
N GLY A 727 -40.97 -27.83 -6.80
CA GLY A 727 -41.14 -28.74 -5.65
C GLY A 727 -39.82 -29.20 -5.07
N PHE A 728 -38.84 -29.59 -5.91
CA PHE A 728 -37.51 -30.00 -5.46
C PHE A 728 -36.82 -28.93 -4.63
N LEU A 729 -36.85 -27.64 -5.05
CA LEU A 729 -36.20 -26.54 -4.31
C LEU A 729 -36.98 -26.19 -3.02
N ARG A 730 -38.30 -26.29 -3.04
CA ARG A 730 -39.09 -26.13 -1.81
C ARG A 730 -38.69 -27.16 -0.77
N ASP A 731 -38.66 -28.45 -1.16
CA ASP A 731 -38.29 -29.55 -0.27
C ASP A 731 -36.84 -29.44 0.19
N PHE A 732 -35.94 -28.93 -0.71
CA PHE A 732 -34.53 -28.70 -0.43
C PHE A 732 -34.34 -27.64 0.66
N PHE A 733 -35.05 -26.52 0.59
CA PHE A 733 -34.96 -25.44 1.57
C PHE A 733 -35.95 -25.58 2.74
N ASP A 734 -36.78 -26.62 2.77
CA ASP A 734 -37.80 -26.84 3.83
C ASP A 734 -38.91 -25.77 3.81
N PHE A 735 -39.31 -25.35 2.65
CA PHE A 735 -40.35 -24.34 2.46
C PHE A 735 -41.72 -24.96 2.17
N THR A 736 -42.77 -24.24 2.56
CA THR A 736 -44.13 -24.42 2.06
C THR A 736 -44.44 -23.42 0.95
N VAL A 737 -45.57 -23.57 0.29
CA VAL A 737 -46.08 -22.56 -0.64
C VAL A 737 -46.34 -21.27 0.14
N PRO A 738 -45.77 -20.10 -0.30
CA PRO A 738 -46.00 -18.85 0.41
C PRO A 738 -47.48 -18.47 0.44
N ASN A 739 -47.99 -18.22 1.65
CA ASN A 739 -49.33 -17.73 1.87
C ASN A 739 -49.29 -16.30 2.43
N LEU A 740 -49.43 -15.31 1.55
CA LEU A 740 -49.35 -13.89 1.92
C LEU A 740 -50.42 -13.44 2.91
N PHE A 741 -51.53 -14.16 2.99
CA PHE A 741 -52.59 -13.86 3.94
C PHE A 741 -52.13 -14.04 5.42
N ILE A 742 -51.19 -14.96 5.66
CA ILE A 742 -50.60 -15.18 6.99
C ILE A 742 -49.82 -13.94 7.45
N MET A 743 -49.26 -13.12 6.51
CA MET A 743 -48.51 -11.92 6.85
C MET A 743 -49.34 -10.71 7.22
N TRP A 744 -50.65 -10.74 6.91
CA TRP A 744 -51.54 -9.60 7.14
C TRP A 744 -51.48 -9.01 8.57
N PRO A 745 -51.48 -9.79 9.65
CA PRO A 745 -51.42 -9.24 11.01
C PRO A 745 -50.15 -8.47 11.35
N ALA A 746 -49.03 -8.79 10.69
CA ALA A 746 -47.75 -8.17 10.91
C ALA A 746 -47.38 -7.11 9.86
N ALA A 747 -48.13 -6.99 8.77
CA ALA A 747 -47.77 -6.11 7.63
C ALA A 747 -47.56 -4.64 8.05
N GLY A 748 -48.41 -4.13 8.94
CA GLY A 748 -48.25 -2.76 9.47
C GLY A 748 -47.00 -2.58 10.26
N ALA A 749 -46.62 -3.56 11.12
CA ALA A 749 -45.38 -3.49 11.89
C ALA A 749 -44.15 -3.54 11.01
N VAL A 750 -44.14 -4.35 9.94
CA VAL A 750 -43.05 -4.43 8.97
C VAL A 750 -42.87 -3.08 8.27
N VAL A 751 -43.94 -2.45 7.80
CA VAL A 751 -43.89 -1.13 7.13
C VAL A 751 -43.37 -0.06 8.11
N VAL A 752 -43.87 0.00 9.32
CA VAL A 752 -43.41 0.94 10.35
C VAL A 752 -41.93 0.73 10.65
N ALA A 753 -41.48 -0.53 10.81
CA ALA A 753 -40.07 -0.85 11.04
C ALA A 753 -39.18 -0.37 9.88
N MET A 754 -39.59 -0.57 8.63
CA MET A 754 -38.84 -0.09 7.46
C MET A 754 -38.72 1.44 7.44
N LEU A 755 -39.79 2.17 7.78
CA LEU A 755 -39.77 3.65 7.88
C LEU A 755 -38.83 4.13 9.00
N VAL A 756 -38.88 3.47 10.18
CA VAL A 756 -37.97 3.78 11.30
C VAL A 756 -36.51 3.51 10.92
N GLN A 757 -36.24 2.39 10.26
CA GLN A 757 -34.91 2.07 9.75
C GLN A 757 -34.41 3.11 8.74
N LEU A 758 -35.25 3.61 7.85
CA LEU A 758 -34.90 4.70 6.91
C LEU A 758 -34.51 5.98 7.67
N PHE A 759 -35.25 6.32 8.72
CA PHE A 759 -34.96 7.47 9.57
C PHE A 759 -33.60 7.31 10.26
N ILE A 760 -33.35 6.14 10.86
CA ILE A 760 -32.08 5.80 11.54
C ILE A 760 -30.93 5.80 10.54
N ALA A 761 -31.11 5.23 9.34
CA ALA A 761 -30.08 5.25 8.30
C ALA A 761 -29.66 6.69 7.92
N ARG A 762 -30.63 7.60 7.77
CA ARG A 762 -30.35 9.03 7.53
C ARG A 762 -29.65 9.72 8.71
N TRP A 763 -30.04 9.37 9.95
CA TRP A 763 -29.40 9.90 11.14
C TRP A 763 -27.94 9.43 11.28
N ALA A 764 -27.68 8.13 11.06
CA ALA A 764 -26.34 7.53 11.10
C ALA A 764 -25.44 8.17 10.03
N GLY A 765 -25.90 8.28 8.78
CA GLY A 765 -25.15 8.91 7.71
C GLY A 765 -24.73 10.35 8.02
N ARG A 766 -25.60 11.14 8.69
CA ARG A 766 -25.25 12.50 9.10
C ARG A 766 -24.20 12.54 10.24
N ARG A 767 -24.10 11.50 11.08
CA ARG A 767 -23.14 11.44 12.18
C ARG A 767 -21.77 10.93 11.74
N ILE A 768 -21.72 10.01 10.80
CA ILE A 768 -20.47 9.49 10.23
C ILE A 768 -19.72 10.60 9.46
N VAL A 769 -20.46 11.49 8.81
CA VAL A 769 -19.90 12.62 8.04
C VAL A 769 -19.30 13.73 8.94
N ARG A 770 -19.74 13.83 10.20
CA ARG A 770 -19.21 14.83 11.15
C ARG A 770 -18.06 14.26 11.97
#